data_cbf23fc2ef1a51731365f8530f02a892
#
_entry.id   cbf23fc2ef1a51731365f8530f02a892
#
_cell.length_a   1.000
_cell.length_b   1.000
_cell.length_c   1.000
_cell.angle_alpha   90.00
_cell.angle_beta   90.00
_cell.angle_gamma   90.00
#
_symmetry.space_group_name_H-M   'P 1'
#
loop_
_entity.id
_entity.type
_entity.pdbx_description
1 polymer ?
#
loop_
_entity_poly.entity_id
_entity_poly.type
_entity_poly.pdbx_seq_one_letter_code
_entity_poly.pdbx_strand_id
1 'polypeptide(L)'
;MSRRISLAADRRGRIPFAVVGILLLVASLALAPTLSTEPAPSETAVERSLTAVSAASTTAVRDGVATASRRAAATPVVEPADTPVGRALSDDQPFRDSLRLRVYLQVRERLARLSTRSDGVNATASLPAVDSTSDYERAIDRVTLEPAGQNDTAVRVTVENVTLTARRDGEVLTRRTVDRTVVVPTPVLHVHDQVDTYETRVTNGLTRPGLSQRMTGRLYPIAWARGYAQFGGAPIENVVANRHVSLATNGALLGVQRSVFGRSDPEGRQALTEATTAVGIEDVVAGSNSKLANEILGQTSYRPASQNITTGGGAPVGPDEPIRVGVNGTADAAYREVGVPDALNATARDAYTVEAKVVTDREYVWGGEPDRPESPGPGWDVAQDKTFSTATVVETVDSDVDVPSGWHTFDRFGRAVEIDYTRKVTWTKGNSNRVSTSERTERFRVSLAVVGSHRNRSLAPVRGIESAHDTHRSPLGGKNLADVGPTAQNRLLERSRNHTAKQIALAAFESETISITGDRPASIHTWMARDLRRLRERVRDITVTTDRGAVGTFQTNPARRLERTLRQRRAALVDAPDSYSSAAQRARVAARVEFLDAVSRRLGSHAGNQSTVESGITDELEGISSGSLAGLRRALGSEIDALAVAHHPNARPDLPVF
;
A
#
# COMPACT_ATOMS: atom_id res chain seq x y z
N MET A 1 -22.30 36.19 115.93
CA MET A 1 -23.65 36.17 115.38
C MET A 1 -23.55 35.84 113.86
N SER A 2 -23.72 34.63 113.50
CA SER A 2 -23.63 34.15 112.14
C SER A 2 -24.99 34.09 111.48
N ARG A 3 -25.29 34.94 110.51
CA ARG A 3 -26.53 34.84 109.72
C ARG A 3 -26.24 33.84 108.54
N ARG A 4 -26.86 32.68 108.69
CA ARG A 4 -26.98 31.75 107.58
C ARG A 4 -27.98 32.31 106.57
N ILE A 5 -27.54 32.68 105.36
CA ILE A 5 -28.42 33.02 104.24
C ILE A 5 -28.88 31.69 103.63
N SER A 6 -30.14 31.33 103.76
CA SER A 6 -30.75 30.18 103.12
C SER A 6 -31.07 30.53 101.67
N LEU A 7 -30.30 29.98 100.69
CA LEU A 7 -30.49 30.11 99.23
C LEU A 7 -31.72 29.33 98.70
N ALA A 8 -32.50 28.64 99.60
CA ALA A 8 -33.62 27.79 99.22
C ALA A 8 -34.96 28.53 99.00
N ALA A 9 -35.03 29.87 99.19
CA ALA A 9 -36.30 30.62 99.12
C ALA A 9 -36.42 31.58 97.90
N ASP A 10 -35.41 31.70 97.03
CA ASP A 10 -35.55 32.56 95.88
C ASP A 10 -36.10 31.80 94.68
N ARG A 11 -37.44 31.78 94.54
CA ARG A 11 -38.15 31.19 93.38
C ARG A 11 -37.99 31.98 92.07
N ARG A 12 -37.38 33.16 92.06
CA ARG A 12 -37.26 34.00 90.88
C ARG A 12 -36.12 33.57 89.97
N GLY A 13 -35.09 32.87 90.49
CA GLY A 13 -33.96 32.41 89.67
C GLY A 13 -34.20 31.07 88.99
N ARG A 14 -35.23 30.29 89.35
CA ARG A 14 -35.45 28.94 88.76
C ARG A 14 -36.14 28.96 87.38
N ILE A 15 -36.97 29.96 87.12
CA ILE A 15 -37.71 30.09 85.87
C ILE A 15 -36.73 30.49 84.68
N PRO A 16 -35.86 31.45 84.87
CA PRO A 16 -34.86 31.77 83.78
C PRO A 16 -33.92 30.60 83.46
N PHE A 17 -33.46 29.86 84.49
CA PHE A 17 -32.58 28.68 84.25
C PHE A 17 -33.31 27.50 83.60
N ALA A 18 -34.54 27.26 83.93
CA ALA A 18 -35.38 26.23 83.27
C ALA A 18 -35.64 26.64 81.79
N VAL A 19 -35.94 27.91 81.53
CA VAL A 19 -36.17 28.40 80.18
C VAL A 19 -34.87 28.38 79.37
N VAL A 20 -33.74 28.78 79.96
CA VAL A 20 -32.42 28.68 79.33
C VAL A 20 -32.03 27.23 79.07
N GLY A 21 -32.34 26.32 80.01
CA GLY A 21 -32.14 24.90 79.85
C GLY A 21 -32.96 24.30 78.70
N ILE A 22 -34.25 24.67 78.64
CA ILE A 22 -35.13 24.26 77.53
C ILE A 22 -34.67 24.86 76.18
N LEU A 23 -34.26 26.14 76.19
CA LEU A 23 -33.75 26.81 74.97
C LEU A 23 -32.45 26.23 74.52
N LEU A 24 -31.53 25.86 75.40
CA LEU A 24 -30.34 25.11 75.09
C LEU A 24 -30.64 23.69 74.58
N LEU A 25 -31.64 23.02 75.15
CA LEU A 25 -32.02 21.68 74.67
C LEU A 25 -32.74 21.73 73.35
N VAL A 26 -33.57 22.73 73.10
CA VAL A 26 -34.14 22.98 71.75
C VAL A 26 -33.08 23.42 70.73
N ALA A 27 -32.15 24.24 71.11
CA ALA A 27 -31.04 24.66 70.28
C ALA A 27 -30.10 23.47 69.95
N SER A 28 -29.87 22.57 70.94
CA SER A 28 -29.05 21.36 70.66
C SER A 28 -29.80 20.33 69.83
N LEU A 29 -31.15 20.21 69.99
CA LEU A 29 -31.95 19.39 69.06
C LEU A 29 -32.10 19.98 67.70
N ALA A 30 -32.10 21.29 67.54
CA ALA A 30 -32.09 21.96 66.23
C ALA A 30 -30.73 21.94 65.57
N LEU A 31 -29.62 21.88 66.32
CA LEU A 31 -28.28 21.70 65.78
C LEU A 31 -27.92 20.25 65.51
N ALA A 32 -28.56 19.28 66.09
CA ALA A 32 -28.31 17.86 65.88
C ALA A 32 -28.39 17.45 64.38
N PRO A 33 -29.39 17.89 63.60
CA PRO A 33 -29.41 17.58 62.16
C PRO A 33 -28.35 18.37 61.33
N THR A 34 -27.87 19.51 61.83
CA THR A 34 -26.82 20.28 61.11
C THR A 34 -25.40 19.78 61.42
N LEU A 35 -25.23 19.05 62.50
CA LEU A 35 -23.96 18.41 62.87
C LEU A 35 -23.85 16.97 62.34
N SER A 36 -24.95 16.41 61.82
CA SER A 36 -24.96 15.13 61.12
C SER A 36 -24.74 15.29 59.61
N THR A 37 -24.15 16.40 59.16
CA THR A 37 -23.59 16.47 57.81
C THR A 37 -22.44 15.48 57.78
N GLU A 38 -22.69 14.34 57.19
CA GLU A 38 -21.68 13.35 56.94
C GLU A 38 -20.47 14.06 56.29
N PRO A 39 -19.28 13.93 56.85
CA PRO A 39 -18.13 14.67 56.31
C PRO A 39 -17.98 14.35 54.83
N ALA A 40 -17.77 15.39 54.03
CA ALA A 40 -17.49 15.20 52.61
C ALA A 40 -16.42 14.10 52.47
N PRO A 41 -16.61 13.16 51.55
CA PRO A 41 -15.66 12.07 51.41
C PRO A 41 -14.25 12.64 51.25
N SER A 42 -13.33 12.15 52.09
CA SER A 42 -11.92 12.54 51.91
C SER A 42 -11.49 12.18 50.52
N GLU A 43 -10.72 13.05 49.83
CA GLU A 43 -10.13 12.74 48.49
C GLU A 43 -9.48 11.35 48.50
N THR A 44 -8.91 10.94 49.62
CA THR A 44 -8.33 9.63 49.87
C THR A 44 -9.33 8.46 49.76
N ALA A 45 -10.60 8.65 50.19
CA ALA A 45 -11.63 7.59 50.07
C ALA A 45 -12.09 7.43 48.61
N VAL A 46 -12.23 8.54 47.87
CA VAL A 46 -12.57 8.54 46.46
C VAL A 46 -11.43 7.86 45.65
N GLU A 47 -10.19 8.25 45.87
CA GLU A 47 -9.04 7.66 45.17
C GLU A 47 -8.85 6.17 45.52
N ARG A 48 -9.06 5.74 46.77
CA ARG A 48 -9.01 4.32 47.12
C ARG A 48 -10.09 3.51 46.42
N SER A 49 -11.34 4.01 46.37
CA SER A 49 -12.43 3.35 45.67
C SER A 49 -12.21 3.27 44.18
N LEU A 50 -11.68 4.35 43.56
CA LEU A 50 -11.32 4.37 42.15
C LEU A 50 -10.15 3.42 41.82
N THR A 51 -9.13 3.37 42.66
CA THR A 51 -8.01 2.44 42.51
C THR A 51 -8.47 0.99 42.61
N ALA A 52 -9.33 0.69 43.58
CA ALA A 52 -9.88 -0.65 43.73
C ALA A 52 -10.73 -1.07 42.52
N VAL A 53 -11.67 -0.22 42.05
CA VAL A 53 -12.47 -0.53 40.86
C VAL A 53 -11.60 -0.56 39.58
N SER A 54 -10.55 0.25 39.52
CA SER A 54 -9.59 0.25 38.45
C SER A 54 -8.87 -1.11 38.36
N ALA A 55 -8.35 -1.63 39.46
CA ALA A 55 -7.72 -2.95 39.51
C ALA A 55 -8.70 -4.07 39.16
N ALA A 56 -9.90 -4.04 39.73
CA ALA A 56 -10.96 -5.00 39.46
C ALA A 56 -11.42 -4.95 37.99
N SER A 57 -11.45 -3.76 37.37
CA SER A 57 -11.80 -3.61 35.95
C SER A 57 -10.80 -4.31 35.02
N THR A 58 -9.51 -4.31 35.37
CA THR A 58 -8.50 -5.04 34.61
C THR A 58 -8.72 -6.55 34.61
N THR A 59 -9.12 -7.10 35.77
CA THR A 59 -9.51 -8.52 35.89
C THR A 59 -10.78 -8.82 35.09
N ALA A 60 -11.79 -7.96 35.19
CA ALA A 60 -13.03 -8.10 34.43
C ALA A 60 -12.80 -8.07 32.92
N VAL A 61 -11.89 -7.19 32.43
CA VAL A 61 -11.49 -7.16 31.03
C VAL A 61 -10.78 -8.45 30.63
N ARG A 62 -9.80 -8.95 31.43
CA ARG A 62 -9.10 -10.20 31.15
C ARG A 62 -10.07 -11.38 31.03
N ASP A 63 -10.97 -11.52 31.94
CA ASP A 63 -11.99 -12.59 31.96
C ASP A 63 -13.00 -12.44 30.80
N GLY A 64 -13.39 -11.20 30.47
CA GLY A 64 -14.23 -10.89 29.30
C GLY A 64 -13.57 -11.33 28.01
N VAL A 65 -12.30 -10.98 27.83
CA VAL A 65 -11.49 -11.38 26.65
C VAL A 65 -11.38 -12.89 26.55
N ALA A 66 -11.05 -13.59 27.66
CA ALA A 66 -10.93 -15.04 27.67
C ALA A 66 -12.25 -15.74 27.28
N THR A 67 -13.38 -15.19 27.74
CA THR A 67 -14.71 -15.73 27.40
C THR A 67 -15.09 -15.46 25.95
N ALA A 68 -14.84 -14.24 25.47
CA ALA A 68 -15.09 -13.85 24.08
C ALA A 68 -14.27 -14.70 23.11
N SER A 69 -12.98 -14.92 23.43
CA SER A 69 -12.09 -15.74 22.60
C SER A 69 -12.55 -17.19 22.50
N ARG A 70 -12.96 -17.80 23.61
CA ARG A 70 -13.53 -19.17 23.60
C ARG A 70 -14.79 -19.28 22.76
N ARG A 71 -15.69 -18.27 22.88
CA ARG A 71 -16.92 -18.23 22.08
C ARG A 71 -16.64 -18.00 20.60
N ALA A 72 -15.66 -17.16 20.27
CA ALA A 72 -15.25 -16.93 18.88
C ALA A 72 -14.63 -18.19 18.27
N ALA A 73 -13.83 -18.94 19.03
CA ALA A 73 -13.28 -20.21 18.57
C ALA A 73 -14.36 -21.29 18.37
N ALA A 74 -15.38 -21.32 19.22
CA ALA A 74 -16.47 -22.30 19.12
C ALA A 74 -17.46 -21.99 17.98
N THR A 75 -17.71 -20.71 17.72
CA THR A 75 -18.64 -20.24 16.69
C THR A 75 -18.02 -19.05 15.94
N PRO A 76 -17.05 -19.33 15.04
CA PRO A 76 -16.39 -18.27 14.27
C PRO A 76 -17.39 -17.60 13.30
N VAL A 77 -17.25 -16.31 13.10
CA VAL A 77 -17.96 -15.56 12.06
C VAL A 77 -16.97 -15.25 10.97
N VAL A 78 -17.14 -15.88 9.82
CA VAL A 78 -16.23 -15.75 8.65
C VAL A 78 -16.87 -14.94 7.52
N GLU A 79 -18.19 -14.76 7.56
CA GLU A 79 -18.95 -13.93 6.63
C GLU A 79 -19.97 -13.08 7.40
N PRO A 80 -20.15 -11.81 7.04
CA PRO A 80 -21.18 -10.96 7.63
C PRO A 80 -22.58 -11.47 7.26
N ALA A 81 -23.46 -11.64 8.26
CA ALA A 81 -24.85 -11.96 8.01
C ALA A 81 -25.68 -10.69 7.78
N ASP A 82 -26.81 -10.77 7.06
CA ASP A 82 -27.74 -9.64 6.89
C ASP A 82 -28.55 -9.38 8.17
N THR A 83 -27.85 -8.97 9.22
CA THR A 83 -28.38 -8.57 10.51
C THR A 83 -27.81 -7.21 10.91
N PRO A 84 -28.40 -6.46 11.86
CA PRO A 84 -27.80 -5.22 12.35
C PRO A 84 -26.36 -5.39 12.85
N VAL A 85 -26.06 -6.52 13.47
CA VAL A 85 -24.71 -6.87 13.92
C VAL A 85 -23.81 -7.20 12.73
N GLY A 86 -24.29 -8.01 11.79
CA GLY A 86 -23.50 -8.39 10.60
C GLY A 86 -23.14 -7.19 9.73
N ARG A 87 -24.06 -6.24 9.59
CA ARG A 87 -23.80 -4.99 8.83
C ARG A 87 -22.78 -4.06 9.49
N ALA A 88 -22.47 -4.23 10.76
CA ALA A 88 -21.42 -3.50 11.46
C ALA A 88 -20.03 -4.14 11.32
N LEU A 89 -19.95 -5.36 10.77
CA LEU A 89 -18.68 -6.05 10.52
C LEU A 89 -18.15 -5.66 9.13
N SER A 90 -16.84 -5.53 8.99
CA SER A 90 -16.20 -5.30 7.71
C SER A 90 -16.16 -6.59 6.87
N ASP A 91 -16.34 -6.47 5.56
CA ASP A 91 -16.25 -7.61 4.63
C ASP A 91 -14.83 -8.22 4.58
N ASP A 92 -13.80 -7.40 4.82
CA ASP A 92 -12.41 -7.84 4.76
C ASP A 92 -11.93 -8.60 6.01
N GLN A 93 -12.52 -8.32 7.19
CA GLN A 93 -12.06 -8.87 8.46
C GLN A 93 -13.22 -9.26 9.41
N PRO A 94 -14.21 -9.99 8.94
CA PRO A 94 -15.44 -10.27 9.70
C PRO A 94 -15.16 -11.01 11.01
N PHE A 95 -14.21 -11.93 11.04
CA PHE A 95 -13.84 -12.66 12.25
C PHE A 95 -13.21 -11.74 13.30
N ARG A 96 -12.27 -10.88 12.92
CA ARG A 96 -11.60 -9.96 13.84
C ARG A 96 -12.57 -8.95 14.42
N ASP A 97 -13.47 -8.41 13.61
CA ASP A 97 -14.49 -7.46 14.05
C ASP A 97 -15.55 -8.13 14.93
N SER A 98 -15.96 -9.35 14.60
CA SER A 98 -16.82 -10.16 15.46
C SER A 98 -16.17 -10.44 16.82
N LEU A 99 -14.86 -10.73 16.84
CA LEU A 99 -14.13 -10.93 18.09
C LEU A 99 -14.04 -9.64 18.91
N ARG A 100 -13.74 -8.48 18.28
CA ARG A 100 -13.74 -7.16 18.92
C ARG A 100 -15.10 -6.87 19.59
N LEU A 101 -16.16 -7.06 18.83
CA LEU A 101 -17.52 -6.84 19.34
C LEU A 101 -17.86 -7.79 20.50
N ARG A 102 -17.54 -9.08 20.39
CA ARG A 102 -17.74 -10.06 21.48
C ARG A 102 -16.94 -9.68 22.71
N VAL A 103 -15.70 -9.22 22.56
CA VAL A 103 -14.89 -8.71 23.66
C VAL A 103 -15.59 -7.52 24.33
N TYR A 104 -15.99 -6.52 23.54
CA TYR A 104 -16.70 -5.36 24.06
C TYR A 104 -17.92 -5.73 24.87
N LEU A 105 -18.80 -6.57 24.33
CA LEU A 105 -20.04 -6.98 24.97
C LEU A 105 -19.78 -7.78 26.27
N GLN A 106 -18.82 -8.71 26.26
CA GLN A 106 -18.47 -9.50 27.44
C GLN A 106 -17.80 -8.62 28.51
N VAL A 107 -16.93 -7.71 28.13
CA VAL A 107 -16.32 -6.76 29.07
C VAL A 107 -17.37 -5.84 29.66
N ARG A 108 -18.24 -5.26 28.83
CA ARG A 108 -19.37 -4.41 29.30
C ARG A 108 -20.25 -5.11 30.32
N GLU A 109 -20.65 -6.35 30.05
CA GLU A 109 -21.45 -7.16 30.96
C GLU A 109 -20.77 -7.38 32.31
N ARG A 110 -19.47 -7.67 32.31
CA ARG A 110 -18.67 -7.89 33.52
C ARG A 110 -18.45 -6.60 34.30
N LEU A 111 -18.15 -5.50 33.62
CA LEU A 111 -17.99 -4.19 34.24
C LEU A 111 -19.29 -3.72 34.88
N ALA A 112 -20.46 -3.98 34.28
CA ALA A 112 -21.76 -3.62 34.83
C ALA A 112 -22.06 -4.31 36.18
N ARG A 113 -21.46 -5.48 36.42
CA ARG A 113 -21.58 -6.21 37.70
C ARG A 113 -20.54 -5.79 38.74
N LEU A 114 -19.64 -4.90 38.37
CA LEU A 114 -18.50 -4.53 39.19
C LEU A 114 -18.83 -3.29 40.00
N SER A 115 -18.83 -3.44 41.33
CA SER A 115 -18.93 -2.32 42.25
C SER A 115 -17.97 -2.53 43.42
N THR A 116 -17.29 -1.48 43.83
CA THR A 116 -16.42 -1.48 45.01
C THR A 116 -16.87 -0.35 45.95
N ARG A 117 -16.97 -0.66 47.22
CA ARG A 117 -17.37 0.33 48.23
C ARG A 117 -16.25 0.51 49.27
N SER A 118 -15.90 1.76 49.54
CA SER A 118 -14.94 2.13 50.59
C SER A 118 -15.39 3.45 51.22
N ASP A 119 -15.49 3.48 52.54
CA ASP A 119 -15.80 4.68 53.31
C ASP A 119 -17.07 5.44 52.79
N GLY A 120 -18.14 4.70 52.47
CA GLY A 120 -19.38 5.29 51.95
C GLY A 120 -19.35 5.66 50.46
N VAL A 121 -18.19 5.60 49.79
CA VAL A 121 -18.05 5.83 48.34
C VAL A 121 -18.19 4.52 47.59
N ASN A 122 -19.12 4.47 46.64
CA ASN A 122 -19.32 3.36 45.73
C ASN A 122 -18.71 3.70 44.36
N ALA A 123 -17.71 2.92 43.92
CA ALA A 123 -17.11 3.07 42.61
C ALA A 123 -17.57 1.94 41.67
N THR A 124 -17.89 2.31 40.42
CA THR A 124 -18.36 1.43 39.36
C THR A 124 -17.54 1.67 38.11
N ALA A 125 -17.45 0.65 37.25
CA ALA A 125 -16.86 0.75 35.92
C ALA A 125 -17.93 0.43 34.87
N SER A 126 -17.90 1.13 33.74
CA SER A 126 -18.88 0.94 32.66
C SER A 126 -18.33 1.23 31.28
N LEU A 127 -18.95 0.64 30.28
CA LEU A 127 -18.84 0.96 28.87
C LEU A 127 -20.21 1.39 28.33
N PRO A 128 -20.28 2.22 27.27
CA PRO A 128 -21.54 2.64 26.68
C PRO A 128 -22.46 1.48 26.27
N ALA A 129 -23.76 1.75 26.24
CA ALA A 129 -24.75 0.82 25.71
C ALA A 129 -24.56 0.66 24.18
N VAL A 130 -25.07 -0.46 23.66
CA VAL A 130 -24.95 -0.81 22.25
C VAL A 130 -26.31 -1.32 21.79
N ASP A 131 -27.05 -0.46 21.10
CA ASP A 131 -28.47 -0.69 20.76
C ASP A 131 -28.74 -0.50 19.25
N SER A 132 -27.78 0.04 18.48
CA SER A 132 -27.90 0.31 17.04
C SER A 132 -26.68 -0.17 16.26
N THR A 133 -26.78 -0.27 14.92
CA THR A 133 -25.64 -0.64 14.05
C THR A 133 -24.45 0.30 14.25
N SER A 134 -24.69 1.60 14.35
CA SER A 134 -23.62 2.57 14.61
C SER A 134 -23.00 2.45 16.00
N ASP A 135 -23.73 1.88 16.99
CA ASP A 135 -23.16 1.56 18.29
C ASP A 135 -22.26 0.32 18.21
N TYR A 136 -22.63 -0.68 17.39
CA TYR A 136 -21.78 -1.85 17.13
C TYR A 136 -20.47 -1.45 16.47
N GLU A 137 -20.52 -0.60 15.45
CA GLU A 137 -19.32 -0.04 14.80
C GLU A 137 -18.41 0.65 15.83
N ARG A 138 -18.97 1.57 16.63
CA ARG A 138 -18.20 2.26 17.69
C ARG A 138 -17.68 1.30 18.77
N ALA A 139 -18.38 0.22 19.04
CA ALA A 139 -17.92 -0.80 19.99
C ALA A 139 -16.74 -1.60 19.43
N ILE A 140 -16.75 -1.90 18.12
CA ILE A 140 -15.64 -2.52 17.40
C ILE A 140 -14.40 -1.61 17.43
N ASP A 141 -14.56 -0.33 17.11
CA ASP A 141 -13.46 0.66 17.07
C ASP A 141 -12.77 0.85 18.42
N ARG A 142 -13.51 0.66 19.55
CA ARG A 142 -12.96 0.78 20.91
C ARG A 142 -12.14 -0.42 21.37
N VAL A 143 -12.06 -1.48 20.58
CA VAL A 143 -11.31 -2.68 20.93
C VAL A 143 -10.20 -2.93 19.93
N THR A 144 -8.97 -2.79 20.36
CA THR A 144 -7.80 -3.15 19.57
C THR A 144 -7.32 -4.55 19.93
N LEU A 145 -7.06 -5.37 18.92
CA LEU A 145 -6.54 -6.73 19.05
C LEU A 145 -5.19 -6.84 18.36
N GLU A 146 -4.18 -7.27 19.10
CA GLU A 146 -2.83 -7.53 18.57
C GLU A 146 -2.36 -8.94 18.98
N PRO A 147 -1.73 -9.68 18.07
CA PRO A 147 -1.05 -10.92 18.44
C PRO A 147 0.01 -10.65 19.52
N ALA A 148 0.19 -11.59 20.43
CA ALA A 148 1.15 -11.48 21.53
C ALA A 148 1.66 -12.87 21.96
N GLY A 149 2.76 -12.87 22.71
CA GLY A 149 3.40 -14.10 23.18
C GLY A 149 4.32 -14.72 22.15
N GLN A 150 4.96 -15.84 22.51
CA GLN A 150 5.76 -16.60 21.54
C GLN A 150 4.82 -17.30 20.56
N ASN A 151 5.10 -17.15 19.27
CA ASN A 151 4.30 -17.71 18.18
C ASN A 151 2.81 -17.31 18.24
N ASP A 152 2.50 -16.07 18.65
CA ASP A 152 1.15 -15.49 18.67
C ASP A 152 0.14 -16.31 19.49
N THR A 153 0.61 -17.02 20.53
CA THR A 153 -0.24 -17.85 21.40
C THR A 153 -1.05 -17.05 22.44
N ALA A 154 -0.92 -15.75 22.46
CA ALA A 154 -1.70 -14.83 23.28
C ALA A 154 -2.24 -13.68 22.43
N VAL A 155 -3.22 -12.98 22.96
CA VAL A 155 -3.77 -11.75 22.36
C VAL A 155 -3.61 -10.61 23.35
N ARG A 156 -3.00 -9.52 22.90
CA ARG A 156 -3.05 -8.23 23.60
C ARG A 156 -4.34 -7.53 23.18
N VAL A 157 -5.11 -7.15 24.15
CA VAL A 157 -6.40 -6.46 23.93
C VAL A 157 -6.37 -5.14 24.67
N THR A 158 -6.66 -4.07 23.95
CA THR A 158 -6.90 -2.75 24.55
C THR A 158 -8.37 -2.42 24.38
N VAL A 159 -9.03 -2.11 25.50
CA VAL A 159 -10.40 -1.63 25.55
C VAL A 159 -10.35 -0.17 25.95
N GLU A 160 -10.76 0.70 25.04
CA GLU A 160 -10.70 2.13 25.22
C GLU A 160 -11.93 2.69 25.91
N ASN A 161 -11.74 3.83 26.57
CA ASN A 161 -12.83 4.64 27.13
C ASN A 161 -13.66 3.92 28.21
N VAL A 162 -13.04 3.09 29.06
CA VAL A 162 -13.69 2.54 30.26
C VAL A 162 -13.90 3.66 31.25
N THR A 163 -15.16 3.92 31.57
CA THR A 163 -15.55 5.01 32.48
C THR A 163 -15.63 4.48 33.91
N LEU A 164 -14.79 4.99 34.79
CA LEU A 164 -14.84 4.78 36.24
C LEU A 164 -15.64 5.92 36.88
N THR A 165 -16.63 5.59 37.69
CA THR A 165 -17.50 6.59 38.36
C THR A 165 -17.54 6.30 39.84
N ALA A 166 -17.17 7.28 40.67
CA ALA A 166 -17.33 7.23 42.12
C ALA A 166 -18.59 8.02 42.52
N ARG A 167 -19.43 7.40 43.34
CA ARG A 167 -20.71 7.97 43.82
C ARG A 167 -20.84 7.83 45.32
N ARG A 168 -21.53 8.76 45.91
CA ARG A 168 -22.01 8.69 47.30
C ARG A 168 -23.49 9.04 47.34
N ASP A 169 -24.30 8.22 47.94
CA ASP A 169 -25.76 8.40 48.06
C ASP A 169 -26.47 8.75 46.74
N GLY A 170 -25.92 8.20 45.61
CA GLY A 170 -26.44 8.43 44.27
C GLY A 170 -25.81 9.60 43.54
N GLU A 171 -25.16 10.51 44.24
CA GLU A 171 -24.47 11.67 43.64
C GLU A 171 -23.10 11.28 43.06
N VAL A 172 -22.77 11.80 41.89
CA VAL A 172 -21.48 11.55 41.21
C VAL A 172 -20.44 12.49 41.79
N LEU A 173 -19.45 11.93 42.51
CA LEU A 173 -18.31 12.68 43.04
C LEU A 173 -17.24 12.96 41.97
N THR A 174 -16.97 11.93 41.19
CA THR A 174 -15.98 12.06 40.11
C THR A 174 -16.20 11.01 39.02
N ARG A 175 -15.73 11.33 37.81
CA ARG A 175 -15.72 10.43 36.65
C ARG A 175 -14.37 10.49 36.00
N ARG A 176 -13.76 9.33 35.72
CA ARG A 176 -12.47 9.20 35.05
C ARG A 176 -12.59 8.20 33.90
N THR A 177 -12.06 8.52 32.73
CA THR A 177 -11.99 7.61 31.61
C THR A 177 -10.58 7.05 31.52
N VAL A 178 -10.47 5.74 31.32
CA VAL A 178 -9.20 5.02 31.26
C VAL A 178 -9.25 3.92 30.21
N ASP A 179 -8.12 3.66 29.56
CA ASP A 179 -7.97 2.53 28.68
C ASP A 179 -7.44 1.33 29.46
N ARG A 180 -7.84 0.13 29.02
CA ARG A 180 -7.45 -1.13 29.67
C ARG A 180 -6.78 -2.04 28.67
N THR A 181 -5.49 -2.25 28.87
CA THR A 181 -4.73 -3.21 28.09
C THR A 181 -4.44 -4.45 28.91
N VAL A 182 -4.77 -5.61 28.36
CA VAL A 182 -4.50 -6.93 28.96
C VAL A 182 -3.89 -7.86 27.91
N VAL A 183 -3.05 -8.79 28.37
CA VAL A 183 -2.60 -9.90 27.55
C VAL A 183 -3.25 -11.17 28.07
N VAL A 184 -3.92 -11.89 27.19
CA VAL A 184 -4.65 -13.11 27.51
C VAL A 184 -4.09 -14.25 26.68
N PRO A 185 -3.62 -15.35 27.31
CA PRO A 185 -3.16 -16.54 26.60
C PRO A 185 -4.35 -17.20 25.90
N THR A 186 -4.44 -17.01 24.61
CA THR A 186 -5.43 -17.63 23.72
C THR A 186 -4.90 -17.61 22.29
N PRO A 187 -4.87 -18.75 21.60
CA PRO A 187 -4.37 -18.85 20.23
C PRO A 187 -5.44 -18.50 19.18
N VAL A 188 -6.55 -17.86 19.58
CA VAL A 188 -7.72 -17.70 18.70
C VAL A 188 -7.41 -16.94 17.41
N LEU A 189 -6.58 -15.88 17.47
CA LEU A 189 -6.15 -15.15 16.28
C LEU A 189 -5.16 -15.97 15.45
N HIS A 190 -4.20 -16.61 16.10
CA HIS A 190 -3.23 -17.45 15.44
C HIS A 190 -3.88 -18.61 14.67
N VAL A 191 -4.86 -19.30 15.30
CA VAL A 191 -5.60 -20.38 14.64
C VAL A 191 -6.43 -19.86 13.47
N HIS A 192 -7.09 -18.70 13.63
CA HIS A 192 -7.85 -18.08 12.55
C HIS A 192 -6.92 -17.73 11.37
N ASP A 193 -5.80 -17.06 11.62
CA ASP A 193 -4.84 -16.67 10.59
C ASP A 193 -4.21 -17.89 9.89
N GLN A 194 -4.02 -19.01 10.62
CA GLN A 194 -3.63 -20.28 10.02
C GLN A 194 -4.72 -20.86 9.11
N VAL A 195 -5.99 -20.82 9.54
CA VAL A 195 -7.11 -21.31 8.73
C VAL A 195 -7.27 -20.47 7.47
N ASP A 196 -7.21 -19.15 7.58
CA ASP A 196 -7.25 -18.22 6.46
C ASP A 196 -6.08 -18.47 5.48
N THR A 197 -4.87 -18.64 6.03
CA THR A 197 -3.69 -19.04 5.23
C THR A 197 -3.90 -20.38 4.53
N TYR A 198 -4.53 -21.35 5.19
CA TYR A 198 -4.83 -22.65 4.59
C TYR A 198 -5.83 -22.51 3.45
N GLU A 199 -6.91 -21.77 3.64
CA GLU A 199 -7.92 -21.49 2.62
C GLU A 199 -7.31 -20.77 1.42
N THR A 200 -6.52 -19.73 1.66
CA THR A 200 -5.76 -19.03 0.62
C THR A 200 -4.86 -20.00 -0.15
N ARG A 201 -4.13 -20.90 0.52
CA ARG A 201 -3.26 -21.86 -0.16
C ARG A 201 -4.03 -22.93 -0.92
N VAL A 202 -5.22 -23.28 -0.49
CA VAL A 202 -6.09 -24.22 -1.23
C VAL A 202 -6.63 -23.56 -2.50
N THR A 203 -6.94 -22.28 -2.48
CA THR A 203 -7.50 -21.54 -3.63
C THR A 203 -6.43 -20.94 -4.55
N ASN A 204 -5.16 -20.86 -4.12
CA ASN A 204 -4.08 -20.32 -4.93
C ASN A 204 -3.89 -21.07 -6.24
N GLY A 205 -3.67 -20.29 -7.32
CA GLY A 205 -3.23 -20.81 -8.62
C GLY A 205 -1.77 -21.27 -8.63
N LEU A 206 -1.28 -21.69 -9.80
CA LEU A 206 0.08 -22.26 -9.99
C LEU A 206 1.23 -21.32 -9.62
N THR A 207 1.02 -20.03 -9.66
CA THR A 207 2.06 -19.01 -9.42
C THR A 207 2.28 -18.66 -7.95
N ARG A 208 1.48 -19.24 -7.06
CA ARG A 208 1.59 -19.04 -5.62
C ARG A 208 1.64 -20.38 -4.88
N PRO A 209 2.37 -20.47 -3.76
CA PRO A 209 2.40 -21.69 -2.98
C PRO A 209 1.00 -22.11 -2.56
N GLY A 210 0.60 -23.35 -2.94
CA GLY A 210 -0.74 -23.82 -2.63
C GLY A 210 -1.06 -25.18 -3.23
N LEU A 211 -2.34 -25.55 -3.20
CA LEU A 211 -2.84 -26.83 -3.67
C LEU A 211 -2.52 -27.09 -5.15
N SER A 212 -2.84 -26.11 -6.02
CA SER A 212 -2.63 -26.24 -7.47
C SER A 212 -1.17 -26.48 -7.82
N GLN A 213 -0.23 -25.74 -7.18
CA GLN A 213 1.20 -25.90 -7.40
C GLN A 213 1.68 -27.29 -6.94
N ARG A 214 1.28 -27.72 -5.74
CA ARG A 214 1.65 -29.02 -5.18
C ARG A 214 1.05 -30.19 -5.99
N MET A 215 -0.20 -30.06 -6.41
CA MET A 215 -0.85 -31.05 -7.25
C MET A 215 -0.14 -31.16 -8.60
N THR A 216 0.19 -30.04 -9.23
CA THR A 216 0.93 -30.01 -10.49
C THR A 216 2.33 -30.59 -10.31
N GLY A 217 3.05 -30.25 -9.24
CA GLY A 217 4.35 -30.83 -8.92
C GLY A 217 4.32 -32.35 -8.78
N ARG A 218 3.22 -32.91 -8.26
CA ARG A 218 3.04 -34.38 -8.15
C ARG A 218 2.64 -35.05 -9.47
N LEU A 219 1.78 -34.39 -10.27
CA LEU A 219 1.34 -34.92 -11.54
C LEU A 219 2.35 -34.74 -12.67
N TYR A 220 3.15 -33.70 -12.61
CA TYR A 220 4.11 -33.32 -13.64
C TYR A 220 5.14 -34.45 -13.94
N PRO A 221 5.82 -35.05 -12.95
CA PRO A 221 6.73 -36.16 -13.20
C PRO A 221 6.05 -37.37 -13.81
N ILE A 222 4.80 -37.67 -13.40
CA ILE A 222 4.02 -38.78 -13.93
C ILE A 222 3.68 -38.53 -15.41
N ALA A 223 3.20 -37.31 -15.70
CA ALA A 223 2.90 -36.90 -17.06
C ALA A 223 4.15 -36.94 -17.95
N TRP A 224 5.27 -36.49 -17.40
CA TRP A 224 6.55 -36.47 -18.12
C TRP A 224 7.10 -37.86 -18.37
N ALA A 225 7.12 -38.74 -17.37
CA ALA A 225 7.56 -40.12 -17.50
C ALA A 225 6.71 -40.93 -18.52
N ARG A 226 5.46 -40.52 -18.73
CA ARG A 226 4.57 -41.11 -19.73
C ARG A 226 4.63 -40.43 -21.10
N GLY A 227 5.56 -39.49 -21.34
CA GLY A 227 5.67 -38.76 -22.60
C GLY A 227 4.56 -37.73 -22.86
N TYR A 228 3.75 -37.41 -21.85
CA TYR A 228 2.63 -36.47 -21.96
C TYR A 228 2.96 -35.04 -21.52
N ALA A 229 4.18 -34.78 -21.10
CA ALA A 229 4.65 -33.42 -20.74
C ALA A 229 4.71 -32.55 -21.99
N GLN A 230 3.55 -32.14 -22.50
CA GLN A 230 3.45 -31.33 -23.69
C GLN A 230 2.71 -30.05 -23.44
N PHE A 231 3.26 -28.97 -23.96
CA PHE A 231 2.53 -27.72 -24.12
C PHE A 231 1.50 -27.90 -25.25
N GLY A 232 0.30 -28.29 -24.92
CA GLY A 232 -0.85 -28.29 -25.77
C GLY A 232 -1.16 -29.65 -26.43
N GLY A 233 -2.15 -30.32 -25.95
CA GLY A 233 -2.98 -31.10 -26.79
C GLY A 233 -3.17 -32.56 -26.53
N ALA A 234 -2.53 -33.21 -25.56
CA ALA A 234 -3.12 -34.51 -25.11
C ALA A 234 -4.17 -34.19 -24.02
N PRO A 235 -5.39 -34.68 -24.14
CA PRO A 235 -6.39 -34.51 -23.09
C PRO A 235 -5.84 -35.09 -21.78
N ILE A 236 -5.96 -34.34 -20.72
CA ILE A 236 -5.60 -34.75 -19.34
C ILE A 236 -6.26 -36.08 -18.99
N GLU A 237 -7.40 -36.37 -19.57
CA GLU A 237 -8.15 -37.64 -19.47
C GLU A 237 -7.33 -38.89 -19.82
N ASN A 238 -6.39 -38.78 -20.77
CA ASN A 238 -5.54 -39.91 -21.17
C ASN A 238 -4.27 -40.03 -20.31
N VAL A 239 -3.89 -38.94 -19.64
CA VAL A 239 -2.66 -38.88 -18.86
C VAL A 239 -2.88 -39.41 -17.46
N VAL A 240 -4.09 -39.27 -16.95
CA VAL A 240 -4.33 -39.44 -15.54
C VAL A 240 -5.56 -40.28 -15.37
N ALA A 241 -5.39 -41.59 -15.25
CA ALA A 241 -6.40 -42.36 -14.58
C ALA A 241 -6.82 -41.60 -13.33
N ASN A 242 -8.11 -41.43 -13.08
CA ASN A 242 -8.69 -40.66 -11.95
C ASN A 242 -7.97 -40.88 -10.62
N ARG A 243 -7.36 -42.06 -10.42
CA ARG A 243 -6.57 -42.43 -9.25
C ARG A 243 -5.31 -41.56 -9.05
N HIS A 244 -4.57 -41.17 -10.11
CA HIS A 244 -3.40 -40.30 -9.97
C HIS A 244 -3.78 -38.88 -9.56
N VAL A 245 -4.88 -38.37 -10.12
CA VAL A 245 -5.43 -37.06 -9.71
C VAL A 245 -5.84 -37.10 -8.24
N SER A 246 -6.58 -38.14 -7.85
CA SER A 246 -7.03 -38.30 -6.46
C SER A 246 -5.85 -38.39 -5.49
N LEU A 247 -4.82 -39.19 -5.81
CA LEU A 247 -3.62 -39.31 -4.98
C LEU A 247 -2.82 -38.02 -4.93
N ALA A 248 -2.66 -37.33 -6.06
CA ALA A 248 -1.97 -36.04 -6.12
C ALA A 248 -2.72 -34.97 -5.34
N THR A 249 -4.05 -34.92 -5.45
CA THR A 249 -4.90 -33.97 -4.72
C THR A 249 -4.79 -34.20 -3.20
N ASN A 250 -4.98 -35.45 -2.75
CA ASN A 250 -4.86 -35.79 -1.33
C ASN A 250 -3.45 -35.47 -0.78
N GLY A 251 -2.42 -35.84 -1.55
CA GLY A 251 -1.05 -35.51 -1.17
C GLY A 251 -0.74 -34.03 -1.13
N ALA A 252 -1.30 -33.27 -2.06
CA ALA A 252 -1.17 -31.82 -2.07
C ALA A 252 -1.91 -31.18 -0.90
N LEU A 253 -3.11 -31.64 -0.56
CA LEU A 253 -3.87 -31.18 0.61
C LEU A 253 -3.10 -31.45 1.91
N LEU A 254 -2.59 -32.66 2.11
CA LEU A 254 -1.75 -33.00 3.26
C LEU A 254 -0.46 -32.15 3.31
N GLY A 255 0.12 -31.85 2.15
CA GLY A 255 1.25 -30.95 2.01
C GLY A 255 0.91 -29.51 2.41
N VAL A 256 -0.25 -28.98 2.01
CA VAL A 256 -0.75 -27.67 2.42
C VAL A 256 -0.99 -27.65 3.94
N GLN A 257 -1.66 -28.68 4.49
CA GLN A 257 -1.85 -28.80 5.95
C GLN A 257 -0.52 -28.71 6.69
N ARG A 258 0.48 -29.50 6.28
CA ARG A 258 1.79 -29.49 6.91
C ARG A 258 2.47 -28.14 6.82
N SER A 259 2.35 -27.46 5.71
CA SER A 259 2.99 -26.15 5.51
C SER A 259 2.35 -25.02 6.31
N VAL A 260 1.08 -25.15 6.70
CA VAL A 260 0.33 -24.16 7.46
C VAL A 260 0.34 -24.49 8.96
N PHE A 261 0.01 -25.74 9.31
CA PHE A 261 -0.16 -26.17 10.71
C PHE A 261 1.09 -26.85 11.31
N GLY A 262 2.19 -26.95 10.54
CA GLY A 262 3.42 -27.63 10.96
C GLY A 262 3.34 -29.16 10.98
N ARG A 263 2.12 -29.72 10.85
CA ARG A 263 1.86 -31.16 10.83
C ARG A 263 0.68 -31.49 9.92
N SER A 264 0.65 -32.69 9.42
CA SER A 264 -0.52 -33.25 8.74
C SER A 264 -0.87 -34.60 9.36
N ASP A 265 -2.04 -35.13 9.04
CA ASP A 265 -2.48 -36.44 9.50
C ASP A 265 -1.43 -37.53 9.19
N PRO A 266 -0.82 -38.20 10.20
CA PRO A 266 0.20 -39.21 9.99
C PRO A 266 -0.35 -40.47 9.34
N GLU A 267 -1.57 -40.90 9.69
CA GLU A 267 -2.22 -42.10 9.12
C GLU A 267 -2.61 -41.84 7.68
N GLY A 268 -3.20 -40.70 7.37
CA GLY A 268 -3.51 -40.28 6.01
C GLY A 268 -2.26 -40.18 5.12
N ARG A 269 -1.12 -39.73 5.67
CA ARG A 269 0.15 -39.73 4.92
C ARG A 269 0.66 -41.14 4.63
N GLN A 270 0.59 -42.05 5.61
CA GLN A 270 1.04 -43.41 5.44
C GLN A 270 0.16 -44.12 4.38
N ALA A 271 -1.15 -44.04 4.52
CA ALA A 271 -2.11 -44.63 3.55
C ALA A 271 -1.91 -44.05 2.14
N LEU A 272 -1.69 -42.74 2.03
CA LEU A 272 -1.40 -42.10 0.75
C LEU A 272 -0.07 -42.56 0.14
N THR A 273 0.96 -42.75 0.95
CA THR A 273 2.27 -43.23 0.49
C THR A 273 2.13 -44.67 -0.05
N GLU A 274 1.45 -45.55 0.68
CA GLU A 274 1.17 -46.91 0.26
C GLU A 274 0.34 -46.95 -1.03
N ALA A 275 -0.73 -46.17 -1.13
CA ALA A 275 -1.56 -46.08 -2.32
C ALA A 275 -0.80 -45.49 -3.52
N THR A 276 0.03 -44.46 -3.31
CA THR A 276 0.85 -43.85 -4.37
C THR A 276 1.89 -44.84 -4.90
N THR A 277 2.53 -45.57 -3.99
CA THR A 277 3.50 -46.62 -4.34
C THR A 277 2.83 -47.74 -5.12
N ALA A 278 1.67 -48.23 -4.67
CA ALA A 278 0.92 -49.28 -5.34
C ALA A 278 0.51 -48.89 -6.77
N VAL A 279 -0.07 -47.69 -6.92
CA VAL A 279 -0.48 -47.16 -8.24
C VAL A 279 0.73 -46.90 -9.14
N GLY A 280 1.82 -46.36 -8.60
CA GLY A 280 3.08 -46.11 -9.33
C GLY A 280 3.69 -47.42 -9.85
N ILE A 281 3.70 -48.47 -9.02
CA ILE A 281 4.19 -49.79 -9.41
C ILE A 281 3.28 -50.42 -10.51
N GLU A 282 1.96 -50.35 -10.33
CA GLU A 282 1.03 -50.83 -11.38
C GLU A 282 1.26 -50.16 -12.72
N ASP A 283 1.47 -48.85 -12.71
CA ASP A 283 1.69 -48.08 -13.94
C ASP A 283 3.01 -48.42 -14.63
N VAL A 284 4.05 -48.64 -13.85
CA VAL A 284 5.37 -49.01 -14.36
C VAL A 284 5.39 -50.44 -14.86
N VAL A 285 4.74 -51.35 -14.16
CA VAL A 285 4.71 -52.78 -14.53
C VAL A 285 3.78 -53.04 -15.71
N ALA A 286 2.64 -52.34 -15.77
CA ALA A 286 1.69 -52.47 -16.88
C ALA A 286 2.21 -51.84 -18.19
N GLY A 287 3.19 -50.96 -18.14
CA GLY A 287 3.61 -50.12 -19.26
C GLY A 287 4.99 -50.38 -19.87
N SER A 288 5.94 -51.08 -19.23
CA SER A 288 7.29 -51.21 -19.80
C SER A 288 8.24 -52.18 -19.09
N ASN A 289 9.22 -52.68 -19.86
CA ASN A 289 10.45 -53.30 -19.39
C ASN A 289 11.52 -52.30 -18.94
N SER A 290 11.16 -51.21 -18.25
CA SER A 290 12.12 -50.17 -17.88
C SER A 290 13.00 -50.54 -16.68
N LYS A 291 14.25 -50.09 -16.68
CA LYS A 291 15.20 -50.27 -15.55
C LYS A 291 14.67 -49.66 -14.26
N LEU A 292 13.93 -48.55 -14.35
CA LEU A 292 13.34 -47.85 -13.21
C LEU A 292 12.25 -48.71 -12.54
N ALA A 293 11.44 -49.45 -13.34
CA ALA A 293 10.44 -50.39 -12.85
C ALA A 293 11.08 -51.49 -12.01
N ASN A 294 12.20 -52.03 -12.49
CA ASN A 294 12.89 -53.12 -11.81
C ASN A 294 13.58 -52.64 -10.53
N GLU A 295 14.04 -51.41 -10.48
CA GLU A 295 14.69 -50.80 -9.29
C GLU A 295 13.66 -50.47 -8.19
N ILE A 296 12.48 -49.95 -8.56
CA ILE A 296 11.37 -49.68 -7.64
C ILE A 296 10.74 -51.02 -7.14
N LEU A 297 10.55 -51.98 -8.03
CA LEU A 297 9.99 -53.31 -7.67
C LEU A 297 10.91 -54.10 -6.76
N GLY A 298 12.22 -53.94 -6.89
CA GLY A 298 13.20 -54.61 -6.01
C GLY A 298 13.13 -54.15 -4.55
N GLN A 299 12.52 -53.02 -4.27
CA GLN A 299 12.40 -52.43 -2.93
C GLN A 299 11.01 -52.63 -2.28
N THR A 300 10.05 -53.20 -2.96
CA THR A 300 8.67 -53.34 -2.45
C THR A 300 8.16 -54.79 -2.48
N SER A 301 7.46 -55.19 -1.42
CA SER A 301 6.82 -56.50 -1.30
C SER A 301 5.49 -56.62 -2.05
N TYR A 302 5.19 -55.66 -2.93
CA TYR A 302 3.89 -55.56 -3.62
C TYR A 302 3.85 -56.41 -4.88
N ARG A 303 2.79 -57.24 -5.02
CA ARG A 303 2.47 -57.97 -6.24
C ARG A 303 1.24 -57.34 -6.93
N PRO A 304 1.39 -56.75 -8.12
CA PRO A 304 0.26 -56.12 -8.80
C PRO A 304 -0.75 -57.14 -9.35
N ALA A 305 -2.04 -56.80 -9.25
CA ALA A 305 -3.09 -57.53 -9.96
C ALA A 305 -3.09 -57.11 -11.44
N SER A 306 -2.96 -58.06 -12.34
CA SER A 306 -2.96 -57.79 -13.78
C SER A 306 -4.31 -57.24 -14.25
N GLN A 307 -4.34 -55.95 -14.60
CA GLN A 307 -5.44 -55.31 -15.33
C GLN A 307 -4.94 -54.81 -16.69
N ASN A 308 -5.66 -55.16 -17.75
CA ASN A 308 -5.45 -54.65 -19.09
C ASN A 308 -5.77 -53.17 -19.15
N ILE A 309 -4.75 -52.34 -19.19
CA ILE A 309 -4.89 -50.89 -19.41
C ILE A 309 -4.67 -50.64 -20.90
N THR A 310 -5.73 -50.26 -21.61
CA THR A 310 -5.66 -49.77 -22.98
C THR A 310 -5.11 -48.37 -22.98
N THR A 311 -3.85 -48.18 -23.36
CA THR A 311 -3.24 -46.89 -23.59
C THR A 311 -3.72 -46.33 -24.92
N GLY A 312 -4.67 -45.40 -24.90
CA GLY A 312 -4.97 -44.54 -26.05
C GLY A 312 -3.82 -43.57 -26.28
N GLY A 313 -2.93 -43.89 -27.21
CA GLY A 313 -1.72 -43.12 -27.43
C GLY A 313 -1.77 -42.27 -28.68
N GLY A 314 -1.51 -40.97 -28.52
CA GLY A 314 -0.84 -40.21 -29.58
C GLY A 314 0.66 -40.47 -29.52
N ALA A 315 1.36 -40.50 -30.65
CA ALA A 315 2.80 -40.70 -30.69
C ALA A 315 3.52 -39.65 -29.80
N PRO A 316 4.46 -40.09 -28.94
CA PRO A 316 5.19 -39.15 -28.10
C PRO A 316 6.06 -38.24 -28.99
N VAL A 317 5.99 -36.95 -28.71
CA VAL A 317 6.84 -35.96 -29.36
C VAL A 317 8.16 -35.95 -28.60
N GLY A 318 9.29 -36.12 -29.31
CA GLY A 318 10.60 -36.22 -28.70
C GLY A 318 10.98 -34.99 -27.87
N PRO A 319 11.77 -35.14 -26.79
CA PRO A 319 12.20 -34.04 -25.93
C PRO A 319 13.05 -33.01 -26.67
N ASP A 320 13.75 -33.39 -27.74
CA ASP A 320 14.65 -32.53 -28.52
C ASP A 320 13.95 -31.81 -29.68
N GLU A 321 12.61 -31.91 -29.78
CA GLU A 321 11.90 -31.16 -30.83
C GLU A 321 11.95 -29.65 -30.57
N PRO A 322 12.50 -28.87 -31.50
CA PRO A 322 12.55 -27.41 -31.35
C PRO A 322 11.15 -26.81 -31.46
N ILE A 323 10.74 -26.06 -30.46
CA ILE A 323 9.51 -25.29 -30.46
C ILE A 323 9.78 -23.81 -30.68
N ARG A 324 8.92 -23.14 -31.43
CA ARG A 324 8.93 -21.68 -31.57
C ARG A 324 7.95 -21.07 -30.58
N VAL A 325 8.48 -20.22 -29.71
CA VAL A 325 7.67 -19.43 -28.76
C VAL A 325 7.69 -17.98 -29.21
N GLY A 326 6.53 -17.37 -29.40
CA GLY A 326 6.36 -16.01 -29.86
C GLY A 326 5.74 -15.09 -28.82
N VAL A 327 5.81 -13.79 -29.08
CA VAL A 327 5.28 -12.72 -28.22
C VAL A 327 3.81 -12.40 -28.52
N ASN A 328 3.16 -13.12 -29.47
CA ASN A 328 1.86 -12.77 -30.05
C ASN A 328 0.79 -12.40 -28.99
N GLY A 329 0.50 -13.30 -28.06
CA GLY A 329 -0.53 -13.07 -27.05
C GLY A 329 -0.18 -11.91 -26.11
N THR A 330 1.09 -11.76 -25.77
CA THR A 330 1.61 -10.68 -24.92
C THR A 330 1.52 -9.32 -25.63
N ALA A 331 1.91 -9.29 -26.93
CA ALA A 331 1.81 -8.09 -27.74
C ALA A 331 0.36 -7.64 -27.95
N ASP A 332 -0.57 -8.59 -28.19
CA ASP A 332 -1.98 -8.28 -28.34
C ASP A 332 -2.62 -7.81 -27.01
N ALA A 333 -2.22 -8.35 -25.88
CA ALA A 333 -2.67 -7.91 -24.56
C ALA A 333 -2.13 -6.50 -24.23
N ALA A 334 -0.87 -6.23 -24.50
CA ALA A 334 -0.28 -4.89 -24.33
C ALA A 334 -0.94 -3.86 -25.25
N TYR A 335 -1.24 -4.24 -26.50
CA TYR A 335 -1.94 -3.34 -27.43
C TYR A 335 -3.36 -3.00 -26.96
N ARG A 336 -4.08 -3.95 -26.35
CA ARG A 336 -5.41 -3.66 -25.75
C ARG A 336 -5.35 -2.72 -24.56
N GLU A 337 -4.22 -2.65 -23.88
CA GLU A 337 -3.98 -1.74 -22.75
C GLU A 337 -3.64 -0.32 -23.24
N VAL A 338 -2.65 -0.20 -24.14
CA VAL A 338 -2.06 1.08 -24.55
C VAL A 338 -2.73 1.66 -25.78
N GLY A 339 -3.28 0.83 -26.66
CA GLY A 339 -3.85 1.23 -27.95
C GLY A 339 -5.28 1.75 -27.89
N VAL A 340 -5.90 1.85 -26.71
CA VAL A 340 -7.24 2.42 -26.54
C VAL A 340 -7.24 3.93 -26.69
N PRO A 341 -8.35 4.54 -27.18
CA PRO A 341 -8.42 5.98 -27.45
C PRO A 341 -8.02 6.85 -26.26
N ASP A 342 -8.44 6.49 -25.05
CA ASP A 342 -8.18 7.28 -23.83
C ASP A 342 -6.68 7.28 -23.47
N ALA A 343 -6.01 6.12 -23.55
CA ALA A 343 -4.58 6.02 -23.30
C ALA A 343 -3.78 6.82 -24.33
N LEU A 344 -4.13 6.70 -25.62
CA LEU A 344 -3.48 7.46 -26.70
C LEU A 344 -3.71 8.96 -26.57
N ASN A 345 -4.92 9.38 -26.15
CA ASN A 345 -5.21 10.78 -25.89
C ASN A 345 -4.41 11.32 -24.69
N ALA A 346 -4.20 10.51 -23.64
CA ALA A 346 -3.38 10.87 -22.49
C ALA A 346 -1.91 11.06 -22.92
N THR A 347 -1.35 10.08 -23.65
CA THR A 347 0.02 10.14 -24.19
C THR A 347 0.20 11.33 -25.14
N ALA A 348 -0.77 11.59 -26.02
CA ALA A 348 -0.77 12.75 -26.89
C ALA A 348 -0.82 14.06 -26.09
N ARG A 349 -1.67 14.15 -25.06
CA ARG A 349 -1.76 15.33 -24.19
C ARG A 349 -0.41 15.60 -23.51
N ASP A 350 0.23 14.57 -22.99
CA ASP A 350 1.54 14.71 -22.33
C ASP A 350 2.62 15.23 -23.31
N ALA A 351 2.65 14.71 -24.52
CA ALA A 351 3.58 15.18 -25.56
C ALA A 351 3.37 16.62 -26.00
N TYR A 352 2.13 17.12 -25.90
CA TYR A 352 1.76 18.52 -26.18
C TYR A 352 1.76 19.40 -24.92
N THR A 353 2.10 18.86 -23.76
CA THR A 353 2.18 19.64 -22.52
C THR A 353 3.61 20.05 -22.24
N VAL A 354 3.77 21.35 -22.00
CA VAL A 354 5.02 22.01 -21.71
C VAL A 354 4.93 22.67 -20.34
N GLU A 355 5.91 22.46 -19.51
CA GLU A 355 6.13 23.23 -18.28
C GLU A 355 6.87 24.50 -18.64
N ALA A 356 6.31 25.63 -18.25
CA ALA A 356 6.90 26.96 -18.51
C ALA A 356 7.13 27.72 -17.21
N LYS A 357 8.23 28.46 -17.16
CA LYS A 357 8.58 29.33 -16.03
C LYS A 357 9.35 30.55 -16.51
N VAL A 358 9.46 31.54 -15.63
CA VAL A 358 10.36 32.68 -15.82
C VAL A 358 11.70 32.39 -15.15
N VAL A 359 12.78 32.60 -15.86
CA VAL A 359 14.15 32.61 -15.32
C VAL A 359 14.58 34.05 -15.27
N THR A 360 15.10 34.52 -14.16
CA THR A 360 15.44 35.93 -13.91
C THR A 360 16.87 36.07 -13.42
N ASP A 361 17.49 37.19 -13.81
CA ASP A 361 18.71 37.69 -13.22
C ASP A 361 18.54 39.16 -12.86
N ARG A 362 19.09 39.57 -11.71
CA ARG A 362 19.04 40.93 -11.18
C ARG A 362 20.44 41.35 -10.82
N GLU A 363 21.00 42.21 -11.64
CA GLU A 363 22.32 42.80 -11.43
C GLU A 363 22.19 44.20 -10.87
N TYR A 364 22.89 44.47 -9.76
CA TYR A 364 23.02 45.83 -9.22
C TYR A 364 23.98 46.63 -10.10
N VAL A 365 23.62 47.89 -10.44
CA VAL A 365 24.45 48.79 -11.24
C VAL A 365 25.04 49.90 -10.39
N TRP A 366 24.20 50.67 -9.74
CA TRP A 366 24.64 51.74 -8.81
C TRP A 366 23.48 52.20 -7.93
N GLY A 367 23.81 53.00 -6.87
CA GLY A 367 22.82 53.66 -6.00
C GLY A 367 22.73 53.06 -4.62
N GLY A 368 21.53 53.01 -4.07
CA GLY A 368 21.22 52.44 -2.75
C GLY A 368 20.05 53.10 -2.05
N GLU A 369 19.68 52.57 -0.90
CA GLU A 369 18.69 53.20 -0.04
C GLU A 369 19.21 54.51 0.57
N PRO A 370 18.33 55.50 0.82
CA PRO A 370 18.72 56.77 1.45
C PRO A 370 19.11 56.57 2.92
N ASP A 371 20.14 57.25 3.34
CA ASP A 371 20.51 57.33 4.74
C ASP A 371 19.39 57.99 5.55
N ARG A 372 19.33 57.67 6.83
CA ARG A 372 18.37 58.31 7.72
C ARG A 372 18.68 59.82 7.77
N PRO A 373 17.67 60.69 7.53
CA PRO A 373 17.86 62.14 7.72
C PRO A 373 18.40 62.45 9.10
N GLU A 374 19.22 63.48 9.17
CA GLU A 374 19.78 63.97 10.47
C GLU A 374 18.66 64.39 11.42
N SER A 375 18.89 64.15 12.72
CA SER A 375 17.98 64.60 13.77
C SER A 375 17.82 66.08 13.73
N PRO A 376 16.62 66.63 13.93
CA PRO A 376 16.41 68.09 14.01
C PRO A 376 17.16 68.79 15.15
N GLY A 377 17.82 68.05 16.05
CA GLY A 377 18.62 68.53 17.15
C GLY A 377 18.51 67.69 18.43
N PRO A 378 19.15 68.02 19.49
CA PRO A 378 19.15 67.24 20.72
C PRO A 378 17.77 67.11 21.34
N GLY A 379 17.45 65.85 21.77
CA GLY A 379 16.19 65.51 22.44
C GLY A 379 15.02 65.23 21.51
N TRP A 380 15.28 65.04 20.21
CA TRP A 380 14.29 64.49 19.27
C TRP A 380 14.48 62.99 19.13
N ASP A 381 13.39 62.23 19.33
CA ASP A 381 13.35 60.80 19.19
C ASP A 381 12.62 60.41 17.91
N VAL A 382 12.94 59.22 17.36
CA VAL A 382 12.26 58.69 16.17
C VAL A 382 10.91 58.12 16.57
N ALA A 383 9.83 58.74 16.13
CA ALA A 383 8.48 58.22 16.31
C ALA A 383 8.10 57.26 15.18
N GLN A 384 8.56 57.48 13.96
CA GLN A 384 8.30 56.63 12.80
C GLN A 384 9.45 56.79 11.78
N ASP A 385 9.88 55.65 11.21
CA ASP A 385 10.85 55.59 10.12
C ASP A 385 10.26 54.67 9.04
N LYS A 386 9.96 55.22 7.87
CA LYS A 386 9.38 54.49 6.75
C LYS A 386 10.10 54.85 5.46
N THR A 387 10.45 53.82 4.71
CA THR A 387 10.96 53.95 3.34
C THR A 387 9.88 53.56 2.35
N PHE A 388 9.60 54.41 1.39
CA PHE A 388 8.75 54.18 0.24
C PHE A 388 9.63 53.99 -0.98
N SER A 389 9.25 53.06 -1.86
CA SER A 389 9.98 52.81 -3.10
C SER A 389 9.05 52.84 -4.30
N THR A 390 9.54 53.40 -5.40
CA THR A 390 8.82 53.40 -6.69
C THR A 390 9.77 52.95 -7.80
N ALA A 391 9.44 51.85 -8.46
CA ALA A 391 10.26 51.33 -9.55
C ALA A 391 9.82 51.90 -10.90
N THR A 392 10.76 52.33 -11.72
CA THR A 392 10.53 52.85 -13.07
C THR A 392 11.47 52.18 -14.06
N VAL A 393 10.91 51.67 -15.18
CA VAL A 393 11.72 51.16 -16.30
C VAL A 393 12.21 52.35 -17.10
N VAL A 394 13.53 52.53 -17.19
CA VAL A 394 14.17 53.69 -17.87
C VAL A 394 14.71 53.32 -19.26
N GLU A 395 15.10 52.06 -19.47
CA GLU A 395 15.77 51.66 -20.70
C GLU A 395 15.53 50.20 -21.01
N THR A 396 15.56 49.83 -22.30
CA THR A 396 15.65 48.43 -22.78
C THR A 396 17.14 48.10 -22.96
N VAL A 397 17.54 46.99 -22.33
CA VAL A 397 18.91 46.47 -22.40
C VAL A 397 18.91 45.04 -22.90
N ASP A 398 20.07 44.57 -23.33
CA ASP A 398 20.19 43.14 -23.68
C ASP A 398 20.03 42.26 -22.44
N SER A 399 19.42 41.10 -22.64
CA SER A 399 19.21 40.11 -21.59
C SER A 399 20.36 39.11 -21.56
N ASP A 400 21.01 38.98 -20.43
CA ASP A 400 22.13 38.05 -20.17
C ASP A 400 21.77 36.94 -19.18
N VAL A 401 20.51 36.55 -19.15
CA VAL A 401 20.06 35.51 -18.23
C VAL A 401 20.45 34.12 -18.75
N ASP A 402 21.04 33.30 -17.89
CA ASP A 402 21.38 31.91 -18.17
C ASP A 402 20.14 31.02 -18.17
N VAL A 403 19.89 30.37 -19.31
CA VAL A 403 18.78 29.42 -19.44
C VAL A 403 19.26 28.01 -19.09
N PRO A 404 18.56 27.32 -18.16
CA PRO A 404 18.94 25.98 -17.75
C PRO A 404 18.95 24.99 -18.93
N SER A 405 19.88 24.05 -18.93
CA SER A 405 19.98 23.02 -19.95
C SER A 405 18.67 22.24 -20.12
N GLY A 406 18.25 22.01 -21.35
CA GLY A 406 17.02 21.32 -21.71
C GLY A 406 15.74 22.16 -21.65
N TRP A 407 15.87 23.48 -21.47
CA TRP A 407 14.76 24.42 -21.60
C TRP A 407 14.87 25.20 -22.91
N HIS A 408 13.75 25.34 -23.60
CA HIS A 408 13.62 26.17 -24.81
C HIS A 408 13.20 27.58 -24.42
N THR A 409 13.84 28.58 -25.03
CA THR A 409 13.52 30.00 -24.78
C THR A 409 12.37 30.44 -25.68
N PHE A 410 11.25 30.83 -25.11
CA PHE A 410 10.12 31.40 -25.82
C PHE A 410 10.27 32.91 -26.03
N ASP A 411 10.83 33.59 -25.03
CA ASP A 411 11.06 35.02 -25.06
C ASP A 411 12.20 35.38 -24.13
N ARG A 412 12.93 36.42 -24.47
CA ARG A 412 14.06 36.93 -23.68
C ARG A 412 14.07 38.45 -23.78
N PHE A 413 14.18 39.14 -22.65
CA PHE A 413 14.32 40.58 -22.64
C PHE A 413 15.01 41.09 -21.38
N GLY A 414 15.65 42.28 -21.52
CA GLY A 414 16.29 43.00 -20.43
C GLY A 414 15.73 44.41 -20.28
N ARG A 415 15.74 44.89 -19.04
CA ARG A 415 15.32 46.24 -18.68
C ARG A 415 16.29 46.84 -17.66
N ALA A 416 16.62 48.10 -17.84
CA ALA A 416 17.18 48.88 -16.76
C ALA A 416 16.02 49.48 -15.94
N VAL A 417 16.06 49.26 -14.65
CA VAL A 417 15.02 49.71 -13.71
C VAL A 417 15.66 50.57 -12.65
N GLU A 418 15.13 51.77 -12.44
CA GLU A 418 15.47 52.66 -11.34
C GLU A 418 14.42 52.54 -10.25
N ILE A 419 14.89 52.44 -9.00
CA ILE A 419 14.06 52.46 -7.81
C ILE A 419 14.35 53.76 -7.06
N ASP A 420 13.36 54.63 -7.05
CA ASP A 420 13.41 55.85 -6.28
C ASP A 420 12.94 55.59 -4.86
N TYR A 421 13.81 55.74 -3.90
CA TYR A 421 13.51 55.59 -2.49
C TYR A 421 13.27 56.97 -1.86
N THR A 422 12.20 57.06 -1.09
CA THR A 422 11.93 58.23 -0.21
C THR A 422 11.80 57.73 1.21
N ARG A 423 12.81 58.02 2.05
CA ARG A 423 12.79 57.70 3.47
C ARG A 423 12.21 58.85 4.25
N LYS A 424 11.09 58.61 4.94
CA LYS A 424 10.37 59.61 5.73
C LYS A 424 10.49 59.25 7.20
N VAL A 425 11.16 60.13 7.94
CA VAL A 425 11.34 59.98 9.38
C VAL A 425 10.50 61.03 10.10
N THR A 426 9.65 60.58 11.00
CA THR A 426 8.88 61.44 11.89
C THR A 426 9.58 61.46 13.24
N TRP A 427 10.04 62.67 13.62
CA TRP A 427 10.69 62.92 14.88
C TRP A 427 9.68 63.47 15.88
N THR A 428 9.82 63.15 17.16
CA THR A 428 8.97 63.65 18.24
C THR A 428 9.81 64.23 19.37
N LYS A 429 9.34 65.37 19.94
CA LYS A 429 9.91 65.97 21.13
C LYS A 429 8.75 66.54 21.94
N GLY A 430 8.38 65.87 23.03
CA GLY A 430 7.18 66.25 23.79
C GLY A 430 5.93 66.13 22.90
N ASN A 431 5.17 67.24 22.76
CA ASN A 431 3.98 67.29 21.92
C ASN A 431 4.23 67.72 20.46
N SER A 432 5.50 67.99 20.10
CA SER A 432 5.86 68.49 18.77
C SER A 432 6.36 67.33 17.86
N ASN A 433 5.88 67.35 16.64
CA ASN A 433 6.34 66.40 15.62
C ASN A 433 6.99 67.16 14.44
N ARG A 434 8.05 66.58 13.90
CA ARG A 434 8.74 67.12 12.71
C ARG A 434 9.00 65.93 11.72
N VAL A 435 8.80 66.20 10.46
CA VAL A 435 9.06 65.22 9.41
C VAL A 435 10.26 65.66 8.61
N SER A 436 11.21 64.74 8.42
CA SER A 436 12.36 64.89 7.51
C SER A 436 12.31 63.80 6.46
N THR A 437 12.71 64.13 5.23
CA THR A 437 12.77 63.19 4.10
C THR A 437 14.18 63.14 3.53
N SER A 438 14.59 61.97 3.11
CA SER A 438 15.82 61.74 2.34
C SER A 438 15.47 60.91 1.13
N GLU A 439 16.02 61.26 -0.01
CA GLU A 439 15.73 60.60 -1.28
C GLU A 439 17.01 60.05 -1.91
N ARG A 440 16.94 58.88 -2.53
CA ARG A 440 18.05 58.29 -3.26
C ARG A 440 17.51 57.31 -4.30
N THR A 441 18.21 57.19 -5.40
CA THR A 441 17.86 56.28 -6.51
C THR A 441 18.85 55.14 -6.56
N GLU A 442 18.36 53.94 -6.85
CA GLU A 442 19.15 52.73 -7.09
C GLU A 442 18.80 52.17 -8.47
N ARG A 443 19.79 51.71 -9.22
CA ARG A 443 19.60 51.19 -10.57
C ARG A 443 20.00 49.73 -10.65
N PHE A 444 19.11 48.94 -11.23
CA PHE A 444 19.29 47.54 -11.51
C PHE A 444 19.20 47.26 -13.02
N ARG A 445 20.01 46.31 -13.48
CA ARG A 445 19.78 45.60 -14.74
C ARG A 445 18.99 44.36 -14.42
N VAL A 446 17.82 44.22 -15.00
CA VAL A 446 16.94 43.05 -14.86
C VAL A 446 16.91 42.33 -16.18
N SER A 447 17.38 41.10 -16.18
CA SER A 447 17.30 40.17 -17.31
C SER A 447 16.32 39.07 -17.01
N LEU A 448 15.50 38.70 -17.99
CA LEU A 448 14.58 37.58 -17.83
C LEU A 448 14.34 36.84 -19.14
N ALA A 449 14.05 35.55 -18.99
CA ALA A 449 13.62 34.70 -20.09
C ALA A 449 12.37 33.88 -19.69
N VAL A 450 11.40 33.80 -20.56
CA VAL A 450 10.30 32.85 -20.48
C VAL A 450 10.74 31.58 -21.17
N VAL A 451 10.82 30.48 -20.42
CA VAL A 451 11.37 29.21 -20.91
C VAL A 451 10.36 28.08 -20.76
N GLY A 452 10.44 27.11 -21.64
CA GLY A 452 9.58 25.92 -21.60
C GLY A 452 10.36 24.61 -21.76
N SER A 453 9.84 23.56 -21.15
CA SER A 453 10.39 22.22 -21.24
C SER A 453 9.26 21.19 -21.24
N HIS A 454 9.41 20.09 -21.98
CA HIS A 454 8.44 19.01 -21.87
C HIS A 454 8.44 18.39 -20.49
N ARG A 455 7.27 18.04 -19.98
CA ARG A 455 7.07 17.43 -18.67
C ARG A 455 7.83 16.10 -18.54
N ASN A 456 7.78 15.26 -19.55
CA ASN A 456 8.48 13.99 -19.56
C ASN A 456 9.82 14.11 -20.31
N ARG A 457 10.90 14.36 -19.57
CA ARG A 457 12.27 14.50 -20.11
C ARG A 457 12.94 13.16 -20.40
N SER A 458 12.39 12.04 -19.93
CA SER A 458 12.99 10.71 -20.07
C SER A 458 12.88 10.13 -21.48
N LEU A 459 12.06 10.72 -22.34
CA LEU A 459 11.99 10.33 -23.75
C LEU A 459 13.20 10.89 -24.49
N ALA A 460 14.20 10.08 -24.69
CA ALA A 460 15.34 10.42 -25.56
C ALA A 460 14.89 10.49 -27.05
N PRO A 461 15.54 11.34 -27.86
CA PRO A 461 16.52 12.34 -27.50
C PRO A 461 15.85 13.56 -26.83
N VAL A 462 16.52 14.11 -25.81
CA VAL A 462 16.05 15.34 -25.11
C VAL A 462 16.16 16.57 -26.03
N ARG A 463 17.09 16.53 -26.99
CA ARG A 463 17.26 17.54 -28.04
C ARG A 463 16.11 17.42 -29.05
N GLY A 464 15.37 18.47 -29.30
CA GLY A 464 14.27 18.47 -30.25
C GLY A 464 13.01 19.16 -29.79
N ILE A 465 12.98 19.64 -28.55
CA ILE A 465 11.96 20.55 -28.08
C ILE A 465 11.99 21.85 -28.89
N GLU A 466 13.19 22.35 -29.18
CA GLU A 466 13.43 23.57 -29.94
C GLU A 466 12.77 23.55 -31.31
N SER A 467 13.00 22.50 -32.10
CA SER A 467 12.40 22.37 -33.43
C SER A 467 10.86 22.22 -33.42
N ALA A 468 10.29 21.67 -32.36
CA ALA A 468 8.85 21.57 -32.23
C ALA A 468 8.17 22.92 -31.97
N HIS A 469 8.87 23.87 -31.32
CA HIS A 469 8.38 25.22 -31.08
C HIS A 469 8.61 26.15 -32.28
N ASP A 470 9.70 25.96 -33.01
CA ASP A 470 10.13 26.84 -34.11
C ASP A 470 9.42 26.52 -35.42
N THR A 471 8.90 25.31 -35.60
CA THR A 471 8.28 24.88 -36.85
C THR A 471 6.78 24.79 -36.77
N HIS A 472 6.09 25.46 -37.67
CA HIS A 472 4.65 25.28 -37.88
C HIS A 472 4.29 23.97 -38.62
N ARG A 473 5.29 23.14 -38.94
CA ARG A 473 5.13 21.91 -39.72
C ARG A 473 4.89 20.72 -38.79
N SER A 474 3.64 20.35 -38.64
CA SER A 474 3.25 19.07 -38.06
C SER A 474 2.89 18.08 -39.17
N PRO A 475 3.26 16.79 -39.09
CA PRO A 475 2.83 15.78 -40.06
C PRO A 475 1.32 15.61 -40.15
N LEU A 476 0.59 16.13 -39.20
CA LEU A 476 -0.87 16.08 -39.11
C LEU A 476 -1.55 17.45 -39.35
N GLY A 477 -0.75 18.48 -39.71
CA GLY A 477 -1.22 19.86 -39.73
C GLY A 477 -1.36 20.47 -38.33
N GLY A 478 -1.74 21.73 -38.24
CA GLY A 478 -1.91 22.46 -36.98
C GLY A 478 -0.67 23.22 -36.53
N LYS A 479 -0.78 23.84 -35.34
CA LYS A 479 0.21 24.80 -34.84
C LYS A 479 1.48 24.18 -34.25
N ASN A 480 1.51 22.87 -34.16
CA ASN A 480 2.57 22.15 -33.43
C ASN A 480 2.63 22.63 -31.95
N LEU A 481 3.65 23.30 -31.49
CA LEU A 481 3.73 23.93 -30.16
C LEU A 481 3.90 25.46 -30.26
N ALA A 482 3.64 26.04 -31.44
CA ALA A 482 3.83 27.47 -31.68
C ALA A 482 2.92 28.38 -30.85
N ASP A 483 1.79 27.88 -30.36
CA ASP A 483 0.85 28.58 -29.49
C ASP A 483 1.26 28.56 -28.01
N VAL A 484 2.20 27.71 -27.61
CA VAL A 484 2.59 27.53 -26.21
C VAL A 484 3.40 28.74 -25.71
N GLY A 485 4.35 29.23 -26.51
CA GLY A 485 5.20 30.37 -26.14
C GLY A 485 4.39 31.65 -25.82
N PRO A 486 3.53 32.11 -26.74
CA PRO A 486 2.63 33.25 -26.48
C PRO A 486 1.72 33.04 -25.25
N THR A 487 1.22 31.82 -25.07
CA THR A 487 0.38 31.48 -23.90
C THR A 487 1.18 31.54 -22.60
N ALA A 488 2.43 31.05 -22.60
CA ALA A 488 3.34 31.12 -21.46
C ALA A 488 3.62 32.56 -21.07
N GLN A 489 3.96 33.39 -22.06
CA GLN A 489 4.20 34.82 -21.84
C GLN A 489 3.01 35.50 -21.18
N ASN A 490 1.81 35.31 -21.74
CA ASN A 490 0.59 35.94 -21.24
C ASN A 490 0.21 35.51 -19.82
N ARG A 491 0.56 34.29 -19.42
CA ARG A 491 0.23 33.76 -18.08
C ARG A 491 1.31 34.10 -17.04
N LEU A 492 2.59 34.05 -17.43
CA LEU A 492 3.72 34.20 -16.51
C LEU A 492 4.16 35.64 -16.34
N LEU A 493 3.97 36.49 -17.36
CA LEU A 493 4.32 37.90 -17.28
C LEU A 493 3.11 38.68 -16.80
N GLU A 494 3.05 38.98 -15.52
CA GLU A 494 1.99 39.78 -14.93
C GLU A 494 1.82 41.12 -15.67
N ARG A 495 0.61 41.40 -16.17
CA ARG A 495 0.21 42.65 -16.84
C ARG A 495 1.11 43.07 -18.03
N SER A 496 2.44 43.02 -17.92
CA SER A 496 3.38 43.38 -19.00
C SER A 496 4.85 43.04 -18.63
N ARG A 497 5.72 42.95 -19.64
CA ARG A 497 7.18 42.81 -19.48
C ARG A 497 7.77 43.84 -18.52
N ASN A 498 7.34 45.10 -18.64
CA ASN A 498 7.82 46.19 -17.81
C ASN A 498 7.36 46.08 -16.35
N HIS A 499 6.12 45.60 -16.13
CA HIS A 499 5.62 45.37 -14.78
C HIS A 499 6.42 44.25 -14.10
N THR A 500 6.62 43.11 -14.78
CA THR A 500 7.43 42.02 -14.28
C THR A 500 8.86 42.44 -13.95
N ALA A 501 9.50 43.22 -14.83
CA ALA A 501 10.84 43.74 -14.57
C ALA A 501 10.90 44.63 -13.29
N LYS A 502 9.88 45.46 -13.06
CA LYS A 502 9.77 46.26 -11.82
C LYS A 502 9.65 45.37 -10.58
N GLN A 503 8.81 44.31 -10.64
CA GLN A 503 8.67 43.37 -9.53
C GLN A 503 9.98 42.62 -9.24
N ILE A 504 10.73 42.24 -10.26
CA ILE A 504 12.05 41.61 -10.10
C ILE A 504 13.04 42.60 -9.46
N ALA A 505 13.07 43.84 -9.93
CA ALA A 505 13.94 44.89 -9.33
C ALA A 505 13.63 45.10 -7.84
N LEU A 506 12.34 45.11 -7.46
CA LEU A 506 11.87 45.24 -6.09
C LEU A 506 12.02 43.96 -5.25
N ALA A 507 12.55 42.87 -5.80
CA ALA A 507 12.60 41.54 -5.20
C ALA A 507 11.21 40.99 -4.76
N ALA A 508 10.16 41.43 -5.43
CA ALA A 508 8.77 41.06 -5.16
C ALA A 508 8.19 40.05 -6.20
N PHE A 509 9.01 39.62 -7.15
CA PHE A 509 8.60 38.61 -8.16
C PHE A 509 8.88 37.20 -7.68
N GLU A 510 7.86 36.36 -7.65
CA GLU A 510 7.98 34.93 -7.39
C GLU A 510 7.81 34.17 -8.71
N SER A 511 8.82 33.38 -9.08
CA SER A 511 8.74 32.55 -10.26
C SER A 511 7.95 31.29 -9.97
N GLU A 512 6.81 31.10 -10.63
CA GLU A 512 6.05 29.86 -10.63
C GLU A 512 6.33 29.03 -11.89
N THR A 513 6.09 27.71 -11.79
CA THR A 513 6.10 26.81 -12.95
C THR A 513 4.66 26.46 -13.30
N ILE A 514 4.25 26.74 -14.51
CA ILE A 514 2.90 26.45 -15.02
C ILE A 514 2.96 25.36 -16.10
N SER A 515 1.89 24.57 -16.20
CA SER A 515 1.71 23.60 -17.28
C SER A 515 0.80 24.20 -18.37
N ILE A 516 1.23 24.10 -19.61
CA ILE A 516 0.49 24.57 -20.78
C ILE A 516 0.39 23.43 -21.77
N THR A 517 -0.83 23.13 -22.21
CA THR A 517 -1.08 22.15 -23.26
C THR A 517 -1.39 22.88 -24.56
N GLY A 518 -0.57 22.66 -25.58
CA GLY A 518 -0.80 23.20 -26.93
C GLY A 518 -1.96 22.51 -27.66
N ASP A 519 -2.41 23.15 -28.75
CA ASP A 519 -3.48 22.64 -29.59
C ASP A 519 -3.10 21.33 -30.28
N ARG A 520 -3.93 20.30 -30.13
CA ARG A 520 -3.71 18.97 -30.70
C ARG A 520 -4.55 18.74 -31.94
N PRO A 521 -4.00 18.19 -33.03
CA PRO A 521 -4.80 17.78 -34.18
C PRO A 521 -5.83 16.71 -33.77
N ALA A 522 -7.08 16.83 -34.25
CA ALA A 522 -8.13 15.85 -33.93
C ALA A 522 -7.81 14.42 -34.40
N SER A 523 -6.98 14.28 -35.45
CA SER A 523 -6.55 13.00 -36.02
C SER A 523 -5.41 12.32 -35.26
N ILE A 524 -4.84 12.94 -34.20
CA ILE A 524 -3.61 12.47 -33.55
C ILE A 524 -3.76 11.04 -33.01
N HIS A 525 -4.84 10.73 -32.30
CA HIS A 525 -5.07 9.42 -31.73
C HIS A 525 -5.24 8.33 -32.79
N THR A 526 -5.95 8.61 -33.88
CA THR A 526 -6.12 7.67 -35.00
C THR A 526 -4.79 7.38 -35.70
N TRP A 527 -3.98 8.42 -35.86
CA TRP A 527 -2.65 8.28 -36.44
C TRP A 527 -1.71 7.45 -35.54
N MET A 528 -1.69 7.72 -34.25
CA MET A 528 -0.91 6.94 -33.27
C MET A 528 -1.38 5.49 -33.20
N ALA A 529 -2.70 5.24 -33.20
CA ALA A 529 -3.25 3.89 -33.19
C ALA A 529 -2.84 3.08 -34.44
N ARG A 530 -2.79 3.73 -35.60
CA ARG A 530 -2.32 3.10 -36.85
C ARG A 530 -0.84 2.76 -36.77
N ASP A 531 -0.03 3.62 -36.21
CA ASP A 531 1.40 3.40 -36.00
C ASP A 531 1.66 2.26 -35.00
N LEU A 532 0.98 2.25 -33.86
CA LEU A 532 1.06 1.17 -32.87
C LEU A 532 0.61 -0.17 -33.44
N ARG A 533 -0.41 -0.18 -34.29
CA ARG A 533 -0.83 -1.42 -34.96
C ARG A 533 0.29 -2.02 -35.81
N ARG A 534 1.01 -1.19 -36.57
CA ARG A 534 2.18 -1.62 -37.35
C ARG A 534 3.31 -2.09 -36.45
N LEU A 535 3.55 -1.41 -35.34
CA LEU A 535 4.54 -1.82 -34.36
C LEU A 535 4.15 -3.16 -33.71
N ARG A 536 2.89 -3.36 -33.36
CA ARG A 536 2.38 -4.62 -32.82
C ARG A 536 2.68 -5.79 -33.78
N GLU A 537 2.42 -5.65 -35.09
CA GLU A 537 2.75 -6.69 -36.06
C GLU A 537 4.26 -7.00 -36.07
N ARG A 538 5.13 -6.00 -36.06
CA ARG A 538 6.59 -6.19 -35.98
C ARG A 538 7.02 -6.87 -34.67
N VAL A 539 6.35 -6.61 -33.56
CA VAL A 539 6.63 -7.25 -32.27
C VAL A 539 6.12 -8.69 -32.27
N ARG A 540 4.97 -8.96 -32.87
CA ARG A 540 4.42 -10.32 -33.01
C ARG A 540 5.36 -11.28 -33.76
N ASP A 541 6.16 -10.77 -34.68
CA ASP A 541 7.17 -11.54 -35.42
C ASP A 541 8.40 -11.94 -34.58
N ILE A 542 8.51 -11.44 -33.34
CA ILE A 542 9.59 -11.81 -32.44
C ILE A 542 9.30 -13.20 -31.87
N THR A 543 10.17 -14.14 -32.23
CA THR A 543 10.13 -15.54 -31.78
C THR A 543 11.49 -15.97 -31.26
N VAL A 544 11.50 -16.92 -30.35
CA VAL A 544 12.68 -17.66 -29.91
C VAL A 544 12.44 -19.15 -30.14
N THR A 545 13.48 -19.84 -30.59
CA THR A 545 13.45 -21.29 -30.70
C THR A 545 14.12 -21.90 -29.48
N THR A 546 13.51 -22.91 -28.91
CA THR A 546 14.02 -23.62 -27.73
C THR A 546 13.56 -25.08 -27.81
N ASP A 547 14.30 -25.97 -27.17
CA ASP A 547 13.95 -27.37 -27.14
C ASP A 547 12.79 -27.59 -26.15
N ARG A 548 11.85 -28.44 -26.54
CA ARG A 548 10.66 -28.75 -25.75
C ARG A 548 11.05 -29.31 -24.39
N GLY A 549 11.99 -30.25 -24.35
CA GLY A 549 12.50 -30.86 -23.14
C GLY A 549 13.17 -29.81 -22.20
N ALA A 550 13.94 -28.89 -22.76
CA ALA A 550 14.59 -27.83 -21.98
C ALA A 550 13.58 -26.86 -21.33
N VAL A 551 12.43 -26.63 -21.94
CA VAL A 551 11.33 -25.87 -21.32
C VAL A 551 10.61 -26.70 -20.27
N GLY A 552 10.33 -27.97 -20.57
CA GLY A 552 9.66 -28.89 -19.66
C GLY A 552 10.45 -29.21 -18.38
N THR A 553 11.79 -29.26 -18.49
CA THR A 553 12.69 -29.46 -17.33
C THR A 553 13.13 -28.17 -16.66
N PHE A 554 12.53 -27.03 -17.01
CA PHE A 554 12.84 -25.68 -16.51
C PHE A 554 14.29 -25.22 -16.76
N GLN A 555 15.05 -25.89 -17.63
CA GLN A 555 16.39 -25.47 -18.02
C GLN A 555 16.39 -24.17 -18.83
N THR A 556 15.28 -23.89 -19.49
CA THR A 556 15.10 -22.70 -20.32
C THR A 556 13.78 -22.01 -20.01
N ASN A 557 13.85 -20.69 -19.80
CA ASN A 557 12.68 -19.83 -19.66
C ASN A 557 12.46 -19.03 -20.96
N PRO A 558 11.49 -19.42 -21.81
CA PRO A 558 11.25 -18.74 -23.09
C PRO A 558 10.87 -17.26 -22.93
N ALA A 559 10.11 -16.91 -21.86
CA ALA A 559 9.70 -15.54 -21.61
C ALA A 559 10.90 -14.62 -21.34
N ARG A 560 11.89 -15.06 -20.56
CA ARG A 560 13.16 -14.33 -20.35
C ARG A 560 13.96 -14.18 -21.63
N ARG A 561 13.97 -15.19 -22.50
CA ARG A 561 14.66 -15.11 -23.81
C ARG A 561 13.96 -14.12 -24.72
N LEU A 562 12.63 -14.13 -24.77
CA LEU A 562 11.81 -13.19 -25.53
C LEU A 562 12.00 -11.76 -25.02
N GLU A 563 12.00 -11.54 -23.72
CA GLU A 563 12.25 -10.23 -23.11
C GLU A 563 13.64 -9.69 -23.48
N ARG A 564 14.65 -10.54 -23.43
CA ARG A 564 16.02 -10.17 -23.84
C ARG A 564 16.07 -9.79 -25.32
N THR A 565 15.45 -10.57 -26.21
CA THR A 565 15.38 -10.30 -27.64
C THR A 565 14.62 -8.99 -27.92
N LEU A 566 13.52 -8.74 -27.21
CA LEU A 566 12.77 -7.49 -27.32
C LEU A 566 13.64 -6.30 -26.89
N ARG A 567 14.37 -6.44 -25.78
CA ARG A 567 15.28 -5.39 -25.27
C ARG A 567 16.40 -5.08 -26.26
N GLN A 568 16.99 -6.10 -26.88
CA GLN A 568 18.00 -5.91 -27.92
C GLN A 568 17.46 -5.18 -29.14
N ARG A 569 16.21 -5.42 -29.52
CA ARG A 569 15.56 -4.78 -30.68
C ARG A 569 14.86 -3.47 -30.33
N ARG A 570 14.84 -3.08 -29.04
CA ARG A 570 14.05 -1.95 -28.55
C ARG A 570 14.32 -0.65 -29.29
N ALA A 571 15.58 -0.28 -29.48
CA ALA A 571 15.95 0.96 -30.17
C ALA A 571 15.39 1.01 -31.62
N ALA A 572 15.52 -0.09 -32.36
CA ALA A 572 14.99 -0.20 -33.72
C ALA A 572 13.45 -0.26 -33.78
N LEU A 573 12.81 -0.76 -32.75
CA LEU A 573 11.34 -0.82 -32.64
C LEU A 573 10.76 0.53 -32.26
N VAL A 574 11.39 1.25 -31.32
CA VAL A 574 11.02 2.61 -30.94
C VAL A 574 11.19 3.56 -32.12
N ASP A 575 12.26 3.42 -32.87
CA ASP A 575 12.55 4.22 -34.09
C ASP A 575 12.38 5.71 -33.77
N ALA A 576 13.09 6.16 -32.72
CA ALA A 576 13.12 7.55 -32.32
C ALA A 576 14.03 8.34 -33.27
N PRO A 577 13.63 9.52 -33.76
CA PRO A 577 14.50 10.37 -34.56
C PRO A 577 15.62 10.97 -33.68
N ASP A 578 16.70 11.42 -34.32
CA ASP A 578 17.77 12.14 -33.59
C ASP A 578 17.28 13.45 -32.98
N SER A 579 16.28 14.07 -33.59
CA SER A 579 15.56 15.24 -33.07
C SER A 579 14.09 15.20 -33.48
N TYR A 580 13.20 15.69 -32.61
CA TYR A 580 11.77 15.76 -32.90
C TYR A 580 11.46 17.02 -33.70
N SER A 581 10.86 16.87 -34.88
CA SER A 581 10.35 17.99 -35.65
C SER A 581 8.97 18.44 -35.25
N SER A 582 8.27 17.67 -34.41
CA SER A 582 6.91 17.99 -33.95
C SER A 582 6.52 17.26 -32.67
N ALA A 583 5.59 17.85 -31.90
CA ALA A 583 4.97 17.20 -30.76
C ALA A 583 4.24 15.90 -31.15
N ALA A 584 3.70 15.81 -32.37
CA ALA A 584 3.10 14.59 -32.89
C ALA A 584 4.11 13.45 -33.02
N GLN A 585 5.33 13.72 -33.55
CA GLN A 585 6.38 12.70 -33.58
C GLN A 585 6.77 12.24 -32.18
N ARG A 586 6.87 13.16 -31.22
CA ARG A 586 7.13 12.84 -29.82
C ARG A 586 6.02 11.96 -29.23
N ALA A 587 4.74 12.30 -29.48
CA ALA A 587 3.61 11.49 -29.06
C ALA A 587 3.67 10.06 -29.62
N ARG A 588 4.06 9.91 -30.91
CA ARG A 588 4.25 8.60 -31.53
C ARG A 588 5.32 7.78 -30.83
N VAL A 589 6.47 8.39 -30.58
CA VAL A 589 7.60 7.70 -29.91
C VAL A 589 7.22 7.34 -28.47
N ALA A 590 6.55 8.24 -27.76
CA ALA A 590 6.04 7.98 -26.41
C ALA A 590 5.10 6.76 -26.38
N ALA A 591 4.14 6.70 -27.29
CA ALA A 591 3.22 5.57 -27.37
C ALA A 591 3.93 4.25 -27.73
N ARG A 592 4.95 4.28 -28.60
CA ARG A 592 5.78 3.11 -28.89
C ARG A 592 6.56 2.63 -27.68
N VAL A 593 7.17 3.55 -26.93
CA VAL A 593 7.89 3.24 -25.67
C VAL A 593 6.95 2.60 -24.68
N GLU A 594 5.79 3.21 -24.44
CA GLU A 594 4.77 2.71 -23.51
C GLU A 594 4.27 1.31 -23.87
N PHE A 595 4.02 1.08 -25.18
CA PHE A 595 3.63 -0.24 -25.67
C PHE A 595 4.73 -1.29 -25.45
N LEU A 596 5.99 -0.98 -25.78
CA LEU A 596 7.10 -1.91 -25.59
C LEU A 596 7.38 -2.17 -24.10
N ASP A 597 7.17 -1.18 -23.23
CA ASP A 597 7.27 -1.34 -21.79
C ASP A 597 6.13 -2.23 -21.25
N ALA A 598 4.92 -2.08 -21.76
CA ALA A 598 3.80 -2.96 -21.42
C ALA A 598 4.08 -4.43 -21.85
N VAL A 599 4.65 -4.64 -23.05
CA VAL A 599 5.08 -5.98 -23.49
C VAL A 599 6.17 -6.53 -22.58
N SER A 600 7.20 -5.72 -22.25
CA SER A 600 8.30 -6.15 -21.38
C SER A 600 7.85 -6.48 -19.97
N ARG A 601 6.99 -5.66 -19.37
CA ARG A 601 6.39 -5.94 -18.04
C ARG A 601 5.65 -7.28 -18.03
N ARG A 602 4.84 -7.55 -19.05
CA ARG A 602 4.08 -8.80 -19.17
C ARG A 602 5.00 -10.01 -19.38
N LEU A 603 6.04 -9.88 -20.22
CA LEU A 603 7.05 -10.94 -20.37
C LEU A 603 7.81 -11.19 -19.07
N GLY A 604 8.19 -10.15 -18.34
CA GLY A 604 8.80 -10.25 -17.02
C GLY A 604 7.90 -10.94 -15.99
N SER A 605 6.61 -10.62 -16.00
CA SER A 605 5.61 -11.30 -15.17
C SER A 605 5.49 -12.79 -15.54
N HIS A 606 5.40 -13.13 -16.82
CA HIS A 606 5.39 -14.53 -17.27
C HIS A 606 6.67 -15.29 -16.90
N ALA A 607 7.82 -14.63 -17.01
CA ALA A 607 9.10 -15.20 -16.62
C ALA A 607 9.20 -15.44 -15.10
N GLY A 608 8.68 -14.51 -14.30
CA GLY A 608 8.56 -14.64 -12.84
C GLY A 608 7.60 -15.76 -12.45
N ASN A 609 6.43 -15.81 -13.06
CA ASN A 609 5.45 -16.86 -12.81
C ASN A 609 6.01 -18.26 -13.12
N GLN A 610 6.72 -18.42 -14.24
CA GLN A 610 7.37 -19.68 -14.57
C GLN A 610 8.43 -20.06 -13.52
N SER A 611 9.25 -19.11 -13.06
CA SER A 611 10.24 -19.38 -12.03
C SER A 611 9.59 -19.74 -10.68
N THR A 612 8.46 -19.16 -10.35
CA THR A 612 7.70 -19.49 -9.13
C THR A 612 7.09 -20.88 -9.21
N VAL A 613 6.55 -21.27 -10.37
CA VAL A 613 6.04 -22.63 -10.62
C VAL A 613 7.20 -23.64 -10.56
N GLU A 614 8.34 -23.32 -11.16
CA GLU A 614 9.55 -24.14 -11.11
C GLU A 614 10.00 -24.39 -9.67
N SER A 615 10.15 -23.35 -8.86
CA SER A 615 10.59 -23.51 -7.46
C SER A 615 9.59 -24.33 -6.66
N GLY A 616 8.28 -24.07 -6.80
CA GLY A 616 7.25 -24.83 -6.09
C GLY A 616 7.18 -26.31 -6.48
N ILE A 617 7.38 -26.64 -7.76
CA ILE A 617 7.47 -28.03 -8.22
C ILE A 617 8.76 -28.68 -7.67
N THR A 618 9.87 -27.94 -7.69
CA THR A 618 11.16 -28.39 -7.16
C THR A 618 11.07 -28.70 -5.66
N ASP A 619 10.52 -27.79 -4.87
CA ASP A 619 10.33 -27.96 -3.43
C ASP A 619 9.42 -29.17 -3.10
N GLU A 620 8.37 -29.39 -3.89
CA GLU A 620 7.48 -30.52 -3.70
C GLU A 620 8.17 -31.86 -4.06
N LEU A 621 8.97 -31.88 -5.13
CA LEU A 621 9.75 -33.07 -5.52
C LEU A 621 10.82 -33.41 -4.48
N GLU A 622 11.49 -32.41 -3.87
CA GLU A 622 12.43 -32.62 -2.76
C GLU A 622 11.73 -33.16 -1.52
N GLY A 623 10.50 -32.74 -1.28
CA GLY A 623 9.67 -33.22 -0.17
C GLY A 623 9.15 -34.66 -0.34
N ILE A 624 9.07 -35.15 -1.56
CA ILE A 624 8.58 -36.52 -1.88
C ILE A 624 9.74 -37.54 -1.92
N SER A 625 10.89 -37.12 -2.47
CA SER A 625 12.06 -37.98 -2.61
C SER A 625 13.08 -37.68 -1.50
N SER A 626 13.47 -38.70 -0.73
CA SER A 626 14.64 -38.64 0.13
C SER A 626 15.98 -38.61 -0.68
N GLY A 627 15.90 -38.58 -2.01
CA GLY A 627 17.01 -38.44 -2.94
C GLY A 627 17.03 -37.07 -3.59
N SER A 628 18.20 -36.47 -3.75
CA SER A 628 18.33 -35.11 -4.29
C SER A 628 17.69 -34.96 -5.67
N LEU A 629 17.07 -33.81 -5.91
CA LEU A 629 16.53 -33.39 -7.22
C LEU A 629 17.59 -33.52 -8.34
N ALA A 630 18.86 -33.35 -8.01
CA ALA A 630 19.99 -33.61 -8.89
C ALA A 630 20.10 -35.09 -9.28
N GLY A 631 19.65 -36.01 -8.42
CA GLY A 631 19.53 -37.44 -8.73
C GLY A 631 18.40 -37.71 -9.70
N LEU A 632 17.22 -37.14 -9.46
CA LEU A 632 16.06 -37.23 -10.35
C LEU A 632 16.33 -36.59 -11.72
N ARG A 633 16.92 -35.38 -11.75
CA ARG A 633 17.36 -34.72 -12.98
C ARG A 633 18.43 -35.54 -13.74
N ARG A 634 19.33 -36.21 -13.05
CA ARG A 634 20.33 -37.09 -13.67
C ARG A 634 19.70 -38.35 -14.21
N ALA A 635 18.77 -38.97 -13.47
CA ALA A 635 18.06 -40.13 -13.92
C ALA A 635 17.18 -39.82 -15.14
N LEU A 636 16.43 -38.72 -15.11
CA LEU A 636 15.62 -38.23 -16.24
C LEU A 636 16.50 -37.81 -17.42
N GLY A 637 17.64 -37.13 -17.19
CA GLY A 637 18.58 -36.75 -18.22
C GLY A 637 19.30 -37.91 -18.87
N SER A 638 19.69 -38.92 -18.09
CA SER A 638 20.34 -40.13 -18.63
C SER A 638 19.39 -41.05 -19.42
N GLU A 639 18.09 -41.06 -19.06
CA GLU A 639 17.08 -41.71 -19.90
C GLU A 639 16.76 -40.94 -21.17
N ILE A 640 16.78 -39.62 -21.14
CA ILE A 640 16.65 -38.73 -22.31
C ILE A 640 17.81 -38.96 -23.26
N ASP A 641 19.05 -38.99 -22.77
CA ASP A 641 20.23 -39.27 -23.56
C ASP A 641 20.21 -40.69 -24.11
N ALA A 642 19.72 -41.68 -23.36
CA ALA A 642 19.55 -43.06 -23.84
C ALA A 642 18.46 -43.16 -24.91
N LEU A 643 17.36 -42.40 -24.79
CA LEU A 643 16.30 -42.30 -25.79
C LEU A 643 16.77 -41.53 -27.04
N ALA A 644 17.58 -40.49 -26.90
CA ALA A 644 18.18 -39.75 -28.01
C ALA A 644 19.15 -40.61 -28.80
N VAL A 645 19.96 -41.48 -28.14
CA VAL A 645 20.84 -42.45 -28.80
C VAL A 645 20.03 -43.54 -29.50
N ALA A 646 18.86 -43.95 -28.99
CA ALA A 646 17.97 -44.90 -29.62
C ALA A 646 17.22 -44.36 -30.85
N HIS A 647 17.16 -43.05 -31.02
CA HIS A 647 16.55 -42.34 -32.16
C HIS A 647 17.54 -41.93 -33.23
N HIS A 648 18.71 -42.57 -33.35
CA HIS A 648 19.56 -42.43 -34.51
C HIS A 648 18.77 -42.85 -35.78
N PRO A 649 18.85 -42.10 -36.89
CA PRO A 649 18.04 -42.32 -38.09
C PRO A 649 18.10 -43.72 -38.72
N ASN A 650 18.88 -44.63 -38.18
CA ASN A 650 18.99 -46.03 -38.58
C ASN A 650 18.45 -47.04 -37.56
N ALA A 651 17.84 -46.64 -36.47
CA ALA A 651 17.20 -47.52 -35.51
C ALA A 651 15.71 -47.69 -35.88
N ARG A 652 15.27 -48.94 -36.10
CA ARG A 652 13.88 -49.26 -36.40
C ARG A 652 12.97 -48.85 -35.24
N PRO A 653 11.74 -48.40 -35.53
CA PRO A 653 10.80 -47.87 -34.56
C PRO A 653 9.99 -48.98 -33.85
N ASP A 654 10.63 -49.95 -33.23
CA ASP A 654 9.96 -51.03 -32.50
C ASP A 654 10.12 -50.94 -30.97
N LEU A 655 10.50 -49.79 -30.46
CA LEU A 655 10.49 -49.57 -29.01
C LEU A 655 9.13 -49.07 -28.55
N PRO A 656 8.54 -49.67 -27.52
CA PRO A 656 7.27 -49.20 -26.97
C PRO A 656 7.43 -47.81 -26.44
N VAL A 657 6.56 -46.99 -26.92
CA VAL A 657 6.42 -45.60 -26.56
C VAL A 657 5.84 -45.52 -25.16
N PHE A 658 6.50 -44.82 -24.29
CA PHE A 658 6.04 -44.49 -22.94
C PHE A 658 4.92 -43.47 -22.93
#